data_f68a7352dc8c3ec8e67e23cb8a5a1562
#
_entry.id   f68a7352dc8c3ec8e67e23cb8a5a1562
#
_cell.length_a   1.000
_cell.length_b   1.000
_cell.length_c   1.000
_cell.angle_alpha   90.00
_cell.angle_beta   90.00
_cell.angle_gamma   90.00
#
_symmetry.space_group_name_H-M   'P 1'
#
loop_
_entity.id
_entity.type
_entity.pdbx_description
1 polymer ?
#
loop_
_entity_poly.entity_id
_entity_poly.type
_entity_poly.pdbx_seq_one_letter_code
_entity_poly.pdbx_strand_id
1 'polypeptide(L)'
;IAKVFLTKILCGSLMFCFGLFSTNKAVAQTHSLSTIHENVRETPYPQFGQSIYLNPAPLLVPEKMKQSDFLQFELSQQKNFPSDNTFLSKPVPWCMFNLHQKLSAGTWYWRFRSVSKTGENFPWGETYCFTVTDDLPVFVTPAFDVLLKGIPQKYPRLYCFLDNELDEARKKIHSHPEYNRMITSGREGLAANYSTDTMPYNHVSAMVALCDKLHTAYTLTQRDVYANKMVQLIRWLLPSEATDRQLNNDFYAGDLAYLFACTYETCYDRFTPNERQQMEQVMMRIISHYYRPHFLGSMENHIFNNHLWQFTVRRLLQTSLVLYDKYPEAKEFMEYIYELWTARAPATGFNRDGIWANGTCYFSANAVTLYYMPSLFSYLTGTDFLQHPWYQEAGKAMVYSWPPRSVSVGWGDGHEQMNDKPLVIRSAFADFLNRELGDSYSAWYTSIDQRYKMDDEMRLYRMVRTESKKVKATLPADEPKAVWFRDCGEMIANTNMPDYQNNLCLSFRSSPFGSGSHTQSNQNAFNLHFRGVPVYGSTGYYMNFADPHNVLSYRHTRAHNTLLIDGIGQPFSIRAYGDIVRMLGGEHISYCLGDASNAYCGLNDYPMWIKNLASQGVEESRENGFGETPLTLYRRHIFLLHPDKVVIYDEMEAKKPVRWDWLLHSPVKFSIDEQTCKLVTRNEEKQFTSVAQLFSRQDCKITQTDRFVVPPNQENAVRGEVFTNSWHLTASFTPGKRNR
;
A
#
# COMPACT_ATOMS: atom_id res chain seq x y z
N ILE A 1 -5.98 -2.27 -50.30
CA ILE A 1 -6.31 -0.81 -50.37
C ILE A 1 -6.68 -0.34 -48.94
N ALA A 2 -7.47 -1.06 -48.18
CA ALA A 2 -7.81 -0.70 -46.80
C ALA A 2 -6.60 -0.68 -45.81
N LYS A 3 -5.62 -1.58 -45.98
CA LYS A 3 -4.42 -1.67 -45.12
C LYS A 3 -3.46 -0.46 -45.27
N VAL A 4 -3.42 0.15 -46.42
CA VAL A 4 -2.56 1.37 -46.65
C VAL A 4 -3.24 2.62 -46.10
N PHE A 5 -4.58 2.64 -46.05
CA PHE A 5 -5.33 3.76 -45.54
C PHE A 5 -5.25 3.90 -44.01
N LEU A 6 -5.29 2.78 -43.26
CA LEU A 6 -5.20 2.80 -41.80
C LEU A 6 -3.81 3.24 -41.31
N THR A 7 -2.74 2.78 -41.94
CA THR A 7 -1.35 3.20 -41.58
C THR A 7 -1.13 4.72 -41.87
N LYS A 8 -1.74 5.23 -42.92
CA LYS A 8 -1.67 6.68 -43.24
C LYS A 8 -2.57 7.52 -42.33
N ILE A 9 -3.72 7.00 -41.89
CA ILE A 9 -4.59 7.69 -40.93
C ILE A 9 -3.93 7.74 -39.55
N LEU A 10 -3.30 6.65 -39.07
CA LEU A 10 -2.57 6.67 -37.78
C LEU A 10 -1.36 7.62 -37.83
N CYS A 11 -0.54 7.60 -38.89
CA CYS A 11 0.57 8.54 -39.03
C CYS A 11 0.09 9.98 -39.30
N GLY A 12 -0.95 10.16 -40.08
CA GLY A 12 -1.52 11.46 -40.38
C GLY A 12 -2.26 12.06 -39.16
N SER A 13 -2.97 11.27 -38.41
CA SER A 13 -3.65 11.72 -37.18
C SER A 13 -2.67 12.02 -36.05
N LEU A 14 -1.58 11.26 -35.91
CA LEU A 14 -0.51 11.60 -34.94
C LEU A 14 0.20 12.93 -35.33
N MET A 15 0.50 13.16 -36.60
CA MET A 15 1.09 14.44 -37.04
C MET A 15 0.11 15.61 -36.91
N PHE A 16 -1.19 15.40 -37.16
CA PHE A 16 -2.20 16.44 -36.98
C PHE A 16 -2.46 16.77 -35.50
N CYS A 17 -2.39 15.76 -34.61
CA CYS A 17 -2.47 15.98 -33.16
C CYS A 17 -1.29 16.83 -32.64
N PHE A 18 -0.08 16.63 -33.13
CA PHE A 18 1.06 17.46 -32.72
C PHE A 18 0.93 18.93 -33.11
N GLY A 19 0.21 19.25 -34.17
CA GLY A 19 -0.02 20.63 -34.65
C GLY A 19 -1.14 21.38 -33.90
N LEU A 20 -2.08 20.68 -33.27
CA LEU A 20 -3.21 21.27 -32.54
C LEU A 20 -2.96 21.46 -31.03
N PHE A 21 -1.88 20.89 -30.51
CA PHE A 21 -1.53 20.97 -29.08
C PHE A 21 -0.75 22.22 -28.68
N SER A 22 -0.55 23.19 -29.57
CA SER A 22 0.25 24.38 -29.25
C SER A 22 -0.41 25.40 -28.30
N THR A 23 -1.63 25.13 -27.81
CA THR A 23 -2.35 26.09 -26.96
C THR A 23 -2.93 25.53 -25.65
N ASN A 24 -2.94 24.19 -25.44
CA ASN A 24 -3.44 23.61 -24.19
C ASN A 24 -2.41 22.67 -23.56
N LYS A 25 -2.15 22.87 -22.28
CA LYS A 25 -1.20 22.18 -21.42
C LYS A 25 -1.30 20.63 -21.47
N ALA A 26 -0.75 20.01 -22.53
CA ALA A 26 -0.47 18.59 -22.50
C ALA A 26 0.77 18.36 -21.63
N VAL A 27 0.63 17.63 -20.54
CA VAL A 27 1.77 17.24 -19.69
C VAL A 27 2.32 15.93 -20.26
N ALA A 28 3.42 16.02 -21.02
CA ALA A 28 4.19 14.84 -21.40
C ALA A 28 5.24 14.58 -20.32
N GLN A 29 5.10 13.45 -19.64
CA GLN A 29 6.10 12.98 -18.68
C GLN A 29 6.87 11.82 -19.32
N THR A 30 8.18 11.94 -19.39
CA THR A 30 9.06 10.87 -19.91
C THR A 30 9.99 10.41 -18.80
N HIS A 31 10.11 9.11 -18.63
CA HIS A 31 11.14 8.51 -17.80
C HIS A 31 12.29 8.02 -18.66
N SER A 32 13.52 8.20 -18.22
CA SER A 32 14.67 7.64 -18.91
C SER A 32 14.66 6.11 -18.77
N LEU A 33 14.85 5.40 -19.89
CA LEU A 33 14.98 3.94 -19.87
C LEU A 33 16.16 3.44 -19.03
N SER A 34 17.18 4.30 -18.80
CA SER A 34 18.33 3.97 -17.95
C SER A 34 17.99 3.92 -16.45
N THR A 35 16.85 4.50 -16.02
CA THR A 35 16.40 4.47 -14.62
C THR A 35 15.49 3.28 -14.29
N ILE A 36 15.14 2.46 -15.27
CA ILE A 36 14.26 1.30 -15.14
C ILE A 36 14.83 0.23 -14.19
N HIS A 37 16.15 0.16 -14.05
CA HIS A 37 16.83 -0.89 -13.31
C HIS A 37 17.17 -0.53 -11.86
N GLU A 38 16.87 0.68 -11.43
CA GLU A 38 17.13 1.14 -10.08
C GLU A 38 16.06 0.62 -9.10
N ASN A 39 16.19 -0.64 -8.74
CA ASN A 39 15.29 -1.24 -7.77
C ASN A 39 15.60 -0.70 -6.37
N VAL A 40 14.84 0.31 -5.95
CA VAL A 40 14.93 0.95 -4.61
C VAL A 40 14.71 -0.01 -3.43
N ARG A 41 14.40 -1.26 -3.71
CA ARG A 41 14.26 -2.32 -2.72
C ARG A 41 15.53 -3.12 -2.52
N GLU A 42 16.49 -3.00 -3.44
CA GLU A 42 17.77 -3.67 -3.31
C GLU A 42 18.67 -2.89 -2.34
N THR A 43 19.34 -3.63 -1.48
CA THR A 43 20.35 -3.10 -0.55
C THR A 43 21.74 -3.56 -1.00
N PRO A 44 22.78 -2.77 -0.78
CA PRO A 44 22.81 -1.43 -0.17
C PRO A 44 22.05 -0.36 -0.97
N TYR A 45 21.48 0.64 -0.28
CA TYR A 45 20.79 1.76 -0.91
C TYR A 45 21.28 3.08 -0.25
N PRO A 46 21.54 4.16 -1.00
CA PRO A 46 21.63 4.21 -2.48
C PRO A 46 22.92 3.56 -3.00
N GLN A 47 22.83 2.88 -4.16
CA GLN A 47 23.99 2.30 -4.85
C GLN A 47 24.58 3.26 -5.89
N PHE A 48 25.64 2.84 -6.57
CA PHE A 48 26.28 3.61 -7.61
C PHE A 48 25.32 4.04 -8.72
N GLY A 49 25.23 5.37 -8.92
CA GLY A 49 24.40 5.97 -9.95
C GLY A 49 22.90 5.85 -9.72
N GLN A 50 22.47 5.35 -8.57
CA GLN A 50 21.08 5.23 -8.22
C GLN A 50 20.47 6.61 -7.92
N SER A 51 19.31 6.90 -8.49
CA SER A 51 18.54 8.09 -8.17
C SER A 51 17.88 7.96 -6.81
N ILE A 52 17.98 9.02 -6.01
CA ILE A 52 17.26 9.09 -4.73
C ILE A 52 15.91 9.76 -4.89
N TYR A 53 14.97 9.45 -4.01
CA TYR A 53 13.59 9.90 -4.10
C TYR A 53 13.27 11.09 -3.21
N LEU A 54 13.99 11.20 -2.09
CA LEU A 54 13.84 12.24 -1.08
C LEU A 54 15.19 12.73 -0.58
N ASN A 55 15.26 13.96 -0.11
CA ASN A 55 16.41 14.53 0.56
C ASN A 55 16.04 14.80 2.05
N PRO A 56 16.73 14.19 3.01
CA PRO A 56 17.86 13.26 2.87
C PRO A 56 17.42 11.87 2.40
N ALA A 57 18.34 11.16 1.72
CA ALA A 57 18.16 9.74 1.46
C ALA A 57 18.57 8.93 2.70
N PRO A 58 17.80 7.93 3.11
CA PRO A 58 18.26 6.97 4.11
C PRO A 58 19.37 6.09 3.52
N LEU A 59 20.29 5.65 4.36
CA LEU A 59 21.30 4.64 4.01
C LEU A 59 20.82 3.29 4.51
N LEU A 60 20.65 2.34 3.61
CA LEU A 60 20.17 1.00 3.93
C LEU A 60 21.21 -0.04 3.54
N VAL A 61 21.42 -1.02 4.38
CA VAL A 61 22.37 -2.10 4.15
C VAL A 61 21.70 -3.47 4.28
N PRO A 62 22.28 -4.53 3.66
CA PRO A 62 21.82 -5.90 3.89
C PRO A 62 21.85 -6.27 5.37
N GLU A 63 21.34 -7.45 5.69
CA GLU A 63 21.42 -8.00 7.05
C GLU A 63 22.83 -7.91 7.61
N LYS A 64 22.92 -7.64 8.92
CA LYS A 64 24.20 -7.60 9.65
C LYS A 64 24.96 -8.90 9.47
N MET A 65 26.28 -8.79 9.36
CA MET A 65 27.14 -9.97 9.41
C MET A 65 26.92 -10.72 10.72
N LYS A 66 26.92 -12.06 10.69
CA LYS A 66 26.61 -12.93 11.85
C LYS A 66 27.45 -12.61 13.13
N GLN A 67 28.56 -11.91 12.99
CA GLN A 67 29.47 -11.61 14.09
C GLN A 67 29.34 -10.19 14.64
N SER A 68 28.63 -9.28 13.98
CA SER A 68 28.46 -7.90 14.43
C SER A 68 27.10 -7.65 15.05
N ASP A 69 27.09 -6.97 16.17
CA ASP A 69 25.84 -6.55 16.81
C ASP A 69 25.40 -5.17 16.36
N PHE A 70 26.32 -4.36 15.84
CA PHE A 70 26.08 -2.97 15.47
C PHE A 70 26.64 -2.66 14.09
N LEU A 71 26.07 -1.63 13.47
CA LEU A 71 26.56 -1.02 12.24
C LEU A 71 26.87 0.45 12.48
N GLN A 72 27.93 0.94 11.83
CA GLN A 72 28.30 2.34 11.82
C GLN A 72 28.44 2.83 10.39
N PHE A 73 27.93 4.03 10.12
CA PHE A 73 27.86 4.64 8.79
C PHE A 73 28.68 5.91 8.75
N GLU A 74 29.30 6.19 7.60
CA GLU A 74 29.84 7.51 7.31
C GLU A 74 29.41 7.99 5.92
N LEU A 75 29.26 9.32 5.80
CA LEU A 75 28.72 10.00 4.63
C LEU A 75 29.48 11.30 4.41
N SER A 76 29.98 11.54 3.19
CA SER A 76 30.73 12.76 2.83
C SER A 76 30.56 13.12 1.36
N GLN A 77 30.75 14.38 1.01
CA GLN A 77 30.91 14.81 -0.39
C GLN A 77 32.30 14.51 -0.95
N GLN A 78 33.22 14.08 -0.10
CA GLN A 78 34.60 13.73 -0.52
C GLN A 78 34.82 12.23 -0.34
N LYS A 79 35.30 11.58 -1.41
CA LYS A 79 35.49 10.12 -1.46
C LYS A 79 36.52 9.58 -0.42
N ASN A 80 37.39 10.44 0.06
CA ASN A 80 38.43 10.10 1.06
C ASN A 80 37.97 10.28 2.52
N PHE A 81 36.73 10.73 2.73
CA PHE A 81 36.10 10.89 4.06
C PHE A 81 36.95 11.67 5.06
N PRO A 82 37.32 12.94 4.80
CA PRO A 82 38.06 13.74 5.74
C PRO A 82 37.23 14.01 7.00
N SER A 83 37.89 13.95 8.18
CA SER A 83 37.21 13.99 9.48
C SER A 83 36.40 15.26 9.74
N ASP A 84 36.77 16.37 9.13
CA ASP A 84 36.13 17.68 9.26
C ASP A 84 34.87 17.85 8.36
N ASN A 85 34.72 17.00 7.34
CA ASN A 85 33.62 17.06 6.34
C ASN A 85 32.90 15.70 6.15
N THR A 86 32.89 14.87 7.20
CA THR A 86 32.27 13.55 7.18
C THR A 86 31.26 13.40 8.32
N PHE A 87 30.05 13.03 7.99
CA PHE A 87 29.07 12.60 8.99
C PHE A 87 29.38 11.16 9.41
N LEU A 88 29.60 10.97 10.69
CA LEU A 88 29.84 9.66 11.29
C LEU A 88 28.70 9.32 12.24
N SER A 89 27.99 8.22 12.01
CA SER A 89 26.91 7.78 12.88
C SER A 89 27.45 7.22 14.21
N LYS A 90 26.60 7.18 15.22
CA LYS A 90 26.79 6.24 16.34
C LYS A 90 26.63 4.81 15.81
N PRO A 91 27.25 3.80 16.44
CA PRO A 91 26.90 2.41 16.18
C PRO A 91 25.41 2.15 16.51
N VAL A 92 24.68 1.55 15.59
CA VAL A 92 23.24 1.26 15.72
C VAL A 92 22.97 -0.24 15.53
N PRO A 93 21.97 -0.81 16.22
CA PRO A 93 21.68 -2.25 16.13
C PRO A 93 20.83 -2.62 14.91
N TRP A 94 20.53 -1.72 14.00
CA TRP A 94 19.69 -1.90 12.82
C TRP A 94 20.42 -1.62 11.51
N CYS A 95 19.84 -2.07 10.40
CA CYS A 95 20.45 -2.03 9.05
C CYS A 95 20.09 -0.75 8.27
N MET A 96 19.96 0.38 8.95
CA MET A 96 19.63 1.66 8.35
C MET A 96 20.26 2.83 9.10
N PHE A 97 20.41 3.95 8.38
CA PHE A 97 20.81 5.22 8.99
C PHE A 97 20.05 6.36 8.30
N ASN A 98 19.44 7.22 9.08
CA ASN A 98 18.84 8.47 8.63
C ASN A 98 19.64 9.65 9.18
N LEU A 99 20.04 10.58 8.30
CA LEU A 99 20.85 11.72 8.71
C LEU A 99 20.03 12.79 9.46
N HIS A 100 18.73 12.86 9.28
CA HIS A 100 17.86 13.92 9.83
C HIS A 100 18.28 15.35 9.48
N GLN A 101 18.98 15.51 8.37
CA GLN A 101 19.50 16.80 7.90
C GLN A 101 19.48 16.84 6.37
N LYS A 102 19.09 18.00 5.81
CA LYS A 102 19.11 18.21 4.35
C LYS A 102 20.54 18.08 3.83
N LEU A 103 20.72 17.30 2.78
CA LEU A 103 21.96 17.22 2.02
C LEU A 103 22.01 18.33 0.98
N SER A 104 23.20 18.92 0.80
CA SER A 104 23.47 19.88 -0.30
C SER A 104 23.50 19.15 -1.64
N ALA A 105 23.20 19.88 -2.73
CA ALA A 105 23.35 19.34 -4.08
C ALA A 105 24.78 18.90 -4.37
N GLY A 106 24.92 17.85 -5.18
CA GLY A 106 26.21 17.27 -5.56
C GLY A 106 26.29 15.77 -5.32
N THR A 107 27.48 15.23 -5.54
CA THR A 107 27.76 13.80 -5.31
C THR A 107 28.10 13.56 -3.86
N TRP A 108 27.47 12.56 -3.29
CA TRP A 108 27.71 12.08 -1.93
C TRP A 108 28.26 10.67 -1.96
N TYR A 109 29.25 10.38 -1.12
CA TYR A 109 29.88 9.08 -0.91
C TYR A 109 29.49 8.58 0.46
N TRP A 110 29.24 7.28 0.59
CA TRP A 110 28.93 6.66 1.86
C TRP A 110 29.45 5.24 1.92
N ARG A 111 29.69 4.77 3.13
CA ARG A 111 30.07 3.39 3.43
C ARG A 111 29.66 3.02 4.85
N PHE A 112 29.74 1.77 5.15
CA PHE A 112 29.44 1.26 6.48
C PHE A 112 30.45 0.23 6.93
N ARG A 113 30.50 0.00 8.25
CA ARG A 113 31.27 -1.04 8.88
C ARG A 113 30.51 -1.70 10.01
N SER A 114 30.93 -2.92 10.38
CA SER A 114 30.48 -3.60 11.58
C SER A 114 31.23 -3.09 12.81
N VAL A 115 30.56 -3.15 13.95
CA VAL A 115 31.12 -2.84 15.26
C VAL A 115 30.75 -3.96 16.22
N SER A 116 31.70 -4.53 16.96
CA SER A 116 31.45 -5.62 17.90
C SER A 116 30.67 -5.15 19.14
N LYS A 117 30.12 -6.07 19.92
CA LYS A 117 29.54 -5.80 21.25
C LYS A 117 30.48 -5.09 22.21
N THR A 118 31.78 -5.35 22.06
CA THR A 118 32.84 -4.74 22.90
C THR A 118 33.30 -3.39 22.40
N GLY A 119 32.71 -2.89 21.28
CA GLY A 119 33.06 -1.60 20.68
C GLY A 119 34.26 -1.64 19.72
N GLU A 120 34.75 -2.82 19.33
CA GLU A 120 35.80 -2.97 18.33
C GLU A 120 35.25 -2.67 16.93
N ASN A 121 35.95 -1.80 16.19
CA ASN A 121 35.61 -1.42 14.85
C ASN A 121 36.25 -2.36 13.83
N PHE A 122 35.44 -2.93 12.95
CA PHE A 122 35.91 -3.66 11.78
C PHE A 122 36.30 -2.68 10.64
N PRO A 123 37.04 -3.13 9.63
CA PRO A 123 37.35 -2.32 8.46
C PRO A 123 36.11 -1.78 7.77
N TRP A 124 36.22 -0.59 7.20
CA TRP A 124 35.16 -0.04 6.33
C TRP A 124 34.96 -0.93 5.11
N GLY A 125 33.67 -1.11 4.75
CA GLY A 125 33.29 -1.82 3.55
C GLY A 125 33.46 -0.99 2.28
N GLU A 126 32.78 -1.41 1.22
CA GLU A 126 32.76 -0.74 -0.07
C GLU A 126 32.22 0.69 0.05
N THR A 127 32.72 1.59 -0.81
CA THR A 127 32.24 2.97 -0.88
C THR A 127 31.23 3.12 -2.00
N TYR A 128 30.00 3.47 -1.66
CA TYR A 128 28.90 3.77 -2.57
C TYR A 128 28.81 5.27 -2.85
N CYS A 129 28.06 5.66 -3.88
CA CYS A 129 27.80 7.07 -4.14
C CYS A 129 26.45 7.29 -4.82
N PHE A 130 25.89 8.48 -4.59
CA PHE A 130 24.65 8.94 -5.23
C PHE A 130 24.71 10.45 -5.47
N THR A 131 23.77 10.97 -6.26
CA THR A 131 23.69 12.38 -6.56
C THR A 131 22.43 13.00 -5.95
N VAL A 132 22.60 14.14 -5.28
CA VAL A 132 21.53 15.01 -4.81
C VAL A 132 21.37 16.16 -5.80
N THR A 133 20.15 16.32 -6.33
CA THR A 133 19.79 17.45 -7.23
C THR A 133 18.91 18.45 -6.50
N ASP A 134 18.83 19.70 -7.00
CA ASP A 134 18.07 20.77 -6.35
C ASP A 134 16.55 20.59 -6.47
N ASP A 135 16.09 19.78 -7.41
CA ASP A 135 14.67 19.49 -7.68
C ASP A 135 14.09 18.33 -6.85
N LEU A 136 14.94 17.66 -6.04
CA LEU A 136 14.46 16.58 -5.18
C LEU A 136 13.51 17.12 -4.11
N PRO A 137 12.39 16.41 -3.85
CA PRO A 137 11.55 16.70 -2.69
C PRO A 137 12.36 16.63 -1.40
N VAL A 138 12.16 17.60 -0.52
CA VAL A 138 12.85 17.67 0.77
C VAL A 138 11.87 17.33 1.88
N PHE A 139 12.23 16.34 2.69
CA PHE A 139 11.48 15.99 3.89
C PHE A 139 12.46 15.65 5.01
N VAL A 140 12.78 16.63 5.82
CA VAL A 140 13.69 16.51 6.95
C VAL A 140 12.90 16.28 8.22
N THR A 141 13.21 15.20 8.93
CA THR A 141 12.62 14.87 10.22
C THR A 141 13.61 15.18 11.35
N PRO A 142 13.16 15.56 12.54
CA PRO A 142 14.03 15.71 13.70
C PRO A 142 14.65 14.37 14.13
N ALA A 143 15.79 14.43 14.82
CA ALA A 143 16.37 13.26 15.45
C ALA A 143 15.51 12.77 16.63
N PHE A 144 15.62 11.50 16.99
CA PHE A 144 14.79 10.84 18.01
C PHE A 144 14.83 11.51 19.39
N ASP A 145 15.92 12.15 19.78
CA ASP A 145 16.02 12.87 21.05
C ASP A 145 15.06 14.08 21.14
N VAL A 146 14.69 14.69 20.01
CA VAL A 146 13.65 15.73 19.94
C VAL A 146 12.29 15.14 20.25
N LEU A 147 11.95 13.99 19.65
CA LEU A 147 10.73 13.26 19.95
C LEU A 147 10.63 12.92 21.43
N LEU A 148 11.69 12.39 22.03
CA LEU A 148 11.71 12.02 23.45
C LEU A 148 11.39 13.22 24.38
N LYS A 149 11.92 14.40 24.05
CA LYS A 149 11.66 15.62 24.83
C LYS A 149 10.21 16.10 24.75
N GLY A 150 9.52 15.75 23.67
CA GLY A 150 8.10 16.08 23.45
C GLY A 150 7.12 15.19 24.19
N ILE A 151 7.56 14.03 24.70
CA ILE A 151 6.66 13.07 25.36
C ILE A 151 6.18 13.63 26.71
N PRO A 152 4.86 13.67 26.98
CA PRO A 152 4.33 14.05 28.27
C PRO A 152 4.89 13.20 29.42
N GLN A 153 5.26 13.84 30.51
CA GLN A 153 5.78 13.14 31.70
C GLN A 153 4.72 12.31 32.42
N LYS A 154 3.46 12.71 32.31
CA LYS A 154 2.32 12.03 32.93
C LYS A 154 1.46 11.34 31.88
N TYR A 155 0.77 10.30 32.31
CA TYR A 155 -0.28 9.66 31.52
C TYR A 155 -1.53 10.54 31.43
N PRO A 156 -2.33 10.43 30.36
CA PRO A 156 -2.15 9.56 29.22
C PRO A 156 -1.15 10.12 28.19
N ARG A 157 -0.52 9.26 27.38
CA ARG A 157 0.45 9.61 26.32
C ARG A 157 -0.01 9.21 24.93
N LEU A 158 -0.84 8.17 24.81
CA LEU A 158 -1.17 7.55 23.50
C LEU A 158 -1.85 8.49 22.53
N TYR A 159 -2.69 9.37 23.03
CA TYR A 159 -3.42 10.34 22.22
C TYR A 159 -3.11 11.80 22.61
N CYS A 160 -1.92 12.04 23.13
CA CYS A 160 -1.48 13.38 23.58
C CYS A 160 -1.54 14.44 22.47
N PHE A 161 -1.47 14.05 21.21
CA PHE A 161 -1.65 14.95 20.08
C PHE A 161 -3.07 15.57 19.99
N LEU A 162 -4.00 15.14 20.82
CA LEU A 162 -5.34 15.70 20.94
C LEU A 162 -5.50 16.63 22.16
N ASP A 163 -4.52 16.69 23.06
CA ASP A 163 -4.65 17.37 24.38
C ASP A 163 -5.01 18.83 24.25
N ASN A 164 -4.48 19.53 23.27
CA ASN A 164 -4.75 20.97 23.08
C ASN A 164 -6.22 21.31 22.84
N GLU A 165 -7.00 20.37 22.29
CA GLU A 165 -8.39 20.57 21.89
C GLU A 165 -9.38 19.79 22.79
N LEU A 166 -8.86 18.86 23.59
CA LEU A 166 -9.67 17.89 24.34
C LEU A 166 -10.64 18.56 25.33
N ASP A 167 -10.19 19.57 26.05
CA ASP A 167 -11.05 20.25 27.05
C ASP A 167 -12.19 21.03 26.41
N GLU A 168 -11.95 21.63 25.25
CA GLU A 168 -13.01 22.30 24.48
C GLU A 168 -13.98 21.30 23.87
N ALA A 169 -13.47 20.17 23.40
CA ALA A 169 -14.31 19.08 22.91
C ALA A 169 -15.23 18.53 24.00
N ARG A 170 -14.71 18.32 25.22
CA ARG A 170 -15.50 17.90 26.39
C ARG A 170 -16.62 18.86 26.74
N LYS A 171 -16.35 20.17 26.75
CA LYS A 171 -17.38 21.19 27.03
C LYS A 171 -18.53 21.15 26.01
N LYS A 172 -18.22 20.86 24.76
CA LYS A 172 -19.18 20.86 23.64
C LYS A 172 -19.71 19.49 23.28
N ILE A 173 -19.33 18.42 24.00
CA ILE A 173 -19.54 17.02 23.59
C ILE A 173 -21.00 16.70 23.29
N HIS A 174 -21.94 17.20 24.10
CA HIS A 174 -23.37 16.93 23.94
C HIS A 174 -23.98 17.48 22.64
N SER A 175 -23.37 18.50 22.05
CA SER A 175 -23.79 19.08 20.76
C SER A 175 -23.09 18.45 19.56
N HIS A 176 -22.12 17.54 19.77
CA HIS A 176 -21.38 16.92 18.68
C HIS A 176 -22.29 15.95 17.89
N PRO A 177 -22.28 15.97 16.55
CA PRO A 177 -23.12 15.12 15.72
C PRO A 177 -22.98 13.61 15.98
N GLU A 178 -21.80 13.15 16.38
CA GLU A 178 -21.53 11.74 16.69
C GLU A 178 -21.80 11.38 18.18
N TYR A 179 -22.27 12.30 19.02
CA TYR A 179 -22.45 12.05 20.47
C TYR A 179 -23.33 10.84 20.76
N ASN A 180 -24.53 10.78 20.17
CA ASN A 180 -25.46 9.67 20.43
C ASN A 180 -24.86 8.33 19.98
N ARG A 181 -24.11 8.32 18.88
CA ARG A 181 -23.46 7.12 18.39
C ARG A 181 -22.34 6.69 19.33
N MET A 182 -21.50 7.61 19.80
CA MET A 182 -20.46 7.34 20.80
C MET A 182 -21.07 6.71 22.07
N ILE A 183 -22.18 7.27 22.58
CA ILE A 183 -22.86 6.73 23.77
C ILE A 183 -23.42 5.32 23.49
N THR A 184 -23.98 5.06 22.32
CA THR A 184 -24.46 3.74 21.94
C THR A 184 -23.30 2.73 21.86
N SER A 185 -22.20 3.09 21.20
CA SER A 185 -20.99 2.26 21.14
C SER A 185 -20.39 2.01 22.54
N GLY A 186 -20.36 3.02 23.39
CA GLY A 186 -19.94 2.86 24.80
C GLY A 186 -20.83 1.88 25.60
N ARG A 187 -22.16 1.87 25.37
CA ARG A 187 -23.07 0.90 25.99
C ARG A 187 -22.83 -0.54 25.51
N GLU A 188 -22.47 -0.75 24.25
CA GLU A 188 -22.05 -2.07 23.74
C GLU A 188 -20.81 -2.56 24.52
N GLY A 189 -19.83 -1.69 24.74
CA GLY A 189 -18.66 -2.02 25.57
C GLY A 189 -19.02 -2.37 27.00
N LEU A 190 -19.97 -1.66 27.63
CA LEU A 190 -20.43 -1.95 28.99
C LEU A 190 -21.15 -3.30 29.09
N ALA A 191 -21.87 -3.71 28.05
CA ALA A 191 -22.65 -4.96 28.04
C ALA A 191 -21.77 -6.23 27.95
N ALA A 192 -20.52 -6.11 27.49
CA ALA A 192 -19.63 -7.25 27.36
C ALA A 192 -19.36 -7.94 28.70
N ASN A 193 -19.41 -9.27 28.72
CA ASN A 193 -19.14 -10.07 29.92
C ASN A 193 -18.38 -11.36 29.57
N TYR A 194 -17.20 -11.52 30.14
CA TYR A 194 -16.33 -12.69 29.98
C TYR A 194 -16.09 -13.40 31.33
N SER A 195 -16.86 -13.09 32.36
CA SER A 195 -16.62 -13.59 33.74
C SER A 195 -16.78 -15.10 33.87
N THR A 196 -17.49 -15.75 32.96
CA THR A 196 -17.70 -17.20 32.94
C THR A 196 -16.77 -17.94 31.99
N ASP A 197 -15.94 -17.20 31.22
CA ASP A 197 -15.02 -17.79 30.26
C ASP A 197 -13.75 -18.28 30.95
N THR A 198 -13.38 -19.53 30.71
CA THR A 198 -12.14 -20.13 31.21
C THR A 198 -10.91 -19.78 30.36
N MET A 199 -11.12 -19.24 29.18
CA MET A 199 -10.06 -18.85 28.21
C MET A 199 -10.27 -17.43 27.68
N PRO A 200 -10.27 -16.39 28.53
CA PRO A 200 -10.61 -15.04 28.11
C PRO A 200 -9.65 -14.48 27.05
N TYR A 201 -8.43 -14.99 26.98
CA TYR A 201 -7.44 -14.61 25.94
C TYR A 201 -7.88 -14.96 24.51
N ASN A 202 -8.87 -15.83 24.31
CA ASN A 202 -9.44 -16.08 22.98
C ASN A 202 -10.25 -14.89 22.44
N HIS A 203 -10.61 -13.94 23.29
CA HIS A 203 -11.44 -12.79 22.95
C HIS A 203 -10.68 -11.46 22.84
N VAL A 204 -9.35 -11.47 22.83
CA VAL A 204 -8.52 -10.26 22.86
C VAL A 204 -8.88 -9.25 21.76
N SER A 205 -9.05 -9.68 20.52
CA SER A 205 -9.41 -8.77 19.42
C SER A 205 -10.80 -8.14 19.60
N ALA A 206 -11.77 -8.89 20.13
CA ALA A 206 -13.07 -8.34 20.49
C ALA A 206 -12.97 -7.35 21.68
N MET A 207 -12.13 -7.66 22.68
CA MET A 207 -11.87 -6.78 23.82
C MET A 207 -11.20 -5.47 23.39
N VAL A 208 -10.31 -5.49 22.39
CA VAL A 208 -9.71 -4.26 21.83
C VAL A 208 -10.79 -3.36 21.22
N ALA A 209 -11.65 -3.91 20.37
CA ALA A 209 -12.74 -3.13 19.78
C ALA A 209 -13.68 -2.52 20.83
N LEU A 210 -13.93 -3.24 21.91
CA LEU A 210 -14.71 -2.73 23.06
C LEU A 210 -13.94 -1.68 23.84
N CYS A 211 -12.64 -1.88 24.06
CA CYS A 211 -11.75 -0.94 24.75
C CYS A 211 -11.71 0.41 24.02
N ASP A 212 -11.58 0.44 22.70
CA ASP A 212 -11.57 1.66 21.91
C ASP A 212 -12.88 2.45 22.08
N LYS A 213 -14.04 1.77 22.11
CA LYS A 213 -15.36 2.37 22.37
C LYS A 213 -15.46 2.94 23.78
N LEU A 214 -14.99 2.18 24.78
CA LEU A 214 -15.00 2.59 26.19
C LEU A 214 -14.02 3.74 26.45
N HIS A 215 -12.82 3.67 25.88
CA HIS A 215 -11.80 4.70 25.97
C HIS A 215 -12.29 6.01 25.38
N THR A 216 -12.86 6.01 24.18
CA THR A 216 -13.45 7.19 23.54
C THR A 216 -14.55 7.81 24.43
N ALA A 217 -15.46 6.97 24.93
CA ALA A 217 -16.55 7.43 25.79
C ALA A 217 -16.03 7.99 27.13
N TYR A 218 -15.04 7.34 27.76
CA TYR A 218 -14.41 7.82 28.99
C TYR A 218 -13.67 9.14 28.77
N THR A 219 -12.81 9.18 27.76
CA THR A 219 -11.97 10.37 27.47
C THR A 219 -12.83 11.61 27.27
N LEU A 220 -13.97 11.49 26.59
CA LEU A 220 -14.83 12.62 26.27
C LEU A 220 -15.89 12.95 27.35
N THR A 221 -16.35 11.98 28.12
CA THR A 221 -17.43 12.18 29.09
C THR A 221 -16.96 12.16 30.55
N GLN A 222 -15.77 11.66 30.83
CA GLN A 222 -15.20 11.44 32.16
C GLN A 222 -16.10 10.59 33.09
N ARG A 223 -16.96 9.74 32.50
CA ARG A 223 -17.86 8.87 33.28
C ARG A 223 -17.13 7.60 33.71
N ASP A 224 -16.92 7.43 35.00
CA ASP A 224 -16.18 6.32 35.61
C ASP A 224 -16.64 4.93 35.19
N VAL A 225 -17.91 4.76 34.83
CA VAL A 225 -18.45 3.46 34.41
C VAL A 225 -17.66 2.85 33.23
N TYR A 226 -17.19 3.68 32.30
CA TYR A 226 -16.40 3.23 31.15
C TYR A 226 -14.99 2.80 31.58
N ALA A 227 -14.29 3.61 32.38
CA ALA A 227 -12.98 3.28 32.92
C ALA A 227 -13.03 2.01 33.81
N ASN A 228 -14.04 1.89 34.66
CA ASN A 228 -14.22 0.69 35.49
C ASN A 228 -14.42 -0.57 34.64
N LYS A 229 -15.10 -0.45 33.50
CA LYS A 229 -15.26 -1.58 32.57
C LYS A 229 -13.94 -1.95 31.87
N MET A 230 -13.13 -0.97 31.47
CA MET A 230 -11.78 -1.22 30.93
C MET A 230 -10.91 -1.97 31.96
N VAL A 231 -10.92 -1.53 33.23
CA VAL A 231 -10.22 -2.23 34.31
C VAL A 231 -10.72 -3.68 34.45
N GLN A 232 -12.04 -3.88 34.38
CA GLN A 232 -12.62 -5.21 34.46
C GLN A 232 -12.14 -6.13 33.31
N LEU A 233 -12.03 -5.63 32.08
CA LEU A 233 -11.50 -6.39 30.93
C LEU A 233 -10.09 -6.92 31.24
N ILE A 234 -9.21 -6.09 31.78
CA ILE A 234 -7.87 -6.50 32.15
C ILE A 234 -7.89 -7.51 33.28
N ARG A 235 -8.72 -7.31 34.32
CA ARG A 235 -8.82 -8.25 35.45
C ARG A 235 -9.35 -9.61 35.06
N TRP A 236 -10.07 -9.74 33.95
CA TRP A 236 -10.41 -11.06 33.40
C TRP A 236 -9.22 -11.76 32.73
N LEU A 237 -8.25 -10.98 32.22
CA LEU A 237 -7.05 -11.54 31.58
C LEU A 237 -5.94 -11.87 32.58
N LEU A 238 -5.71 -11.05 33.62
CA LEU A 238 -4.58 -11.17 34.53
C LEU A 238 -4.42 -12.54 35.22
N PRO A 239 -5.48 -13.31 35.54
CA PRO A 239 -5.31 -14.64 36.21
C PRO A 239 -4.77 -15.74 35.29
N SER A 240 -4.75 -15.52 33.98
CA SER A 240 -4.26 -16.47 32.97
C SER A 240 -3.22 -15.82 32.07
N GLU A 241 -2.58 -16.59 31.19
CA GLU A 241 -1.58 -16.09 30.27
C GLU A 241 -1.93 -16.48 28.82
N ALA A 242 -1.53 -15.62 27.89
CA ALA A 242 -1.56 -15.96 26.48
C ALA A 242 -0.55 -17.07 26.18
N THR A 243 -0.96 -18.04 25.38
CA THR A 243 -0.08 -19.13 24.92
C THR A 243 0.93 -18.63 23.90
N ASP A 244 2.08 -19.30 23.78
CA ASP A 244 3.06 -18.98 22.75
C ASP A 244 2.48 -19.05 21.32
N ARG A 245 1.56 -19.98 21.06
CA ARG A 245 0.84 -20.06 19.78
C ARG A 245 0.04 -18.79 19.50
N GLN A 246 -0.61 -18.21 20.50
CA GLN A 246 -1.34 -16.95 20.37
C GLN A 246 -0.36 -15.78 20.14
N LEU A 247 0.74 -15.71 20.90
CA LEU A 247 1.76 -14.66 20.75
C LEU A 247 2.54 -14.75 19.44
N ASN A 248 2.65 -15.92 18.81
CA ASN A 248 3.23 -16.08 17.49
C ASN A 248 2.35 -15.52 16.35
N ASN A 249 1.10 -15.16 16.64
CA ASN A 249 0.26 -14.37 15.75
C ASN A 249 0.48 -12.89 16.08
N ASP A 250 1.15 -12.16 15.20
CA ASP A 250 1.54 -10.76 15.40
C ASP A 250 0.34 -9.81 15.51
N PHE A 251 -0.76 -10.07 14.80
CA PHE A 251 -2.00 -9.31 14.95
C PHE A 251 -2.58 -9.47 16.34
N TYR A 252 -2.65 -10.71 16.82
CA TYR A 252 -3.12 -11.00 18.17
C TYR A 252 -2.20 -10.39 19.24
N ALA A 253 -0.89 -10.53 19.08
CA ALA A 253 0.09 -9.98 20.04
C ALA A 253 0.05 -8.44 20.07
N GLY A 254 -0.08 -7.80 18.91
CA GLY A 254 -0.28 -6.35 18.81
C GLY A 254 -1.57 -5.89 19.50
N ASP A 255 -2.68 -6.60 19.29
CA ASP A 255 -3.95 -6.36 19.94
C ASP A 255 -3.82 -6.46 21.47
N LEU A 256 -3.20 -7.52 21.96
CA LEU A 256 -2.99 -7.74 23.39
C LEU A 256 -2.13 -6.65 24.01
N ALA A 257 -1.00 -6.31 23.37
CA ALA A 257 -0.11 -5.25 23.84
C ALA A 257 -0.83 -3.89 23.94
N TYR A 258 -1.60 -3.54 22.93
CA TYR A 258 -2.37 -2.28 22.91
C TYR A 258 -3.49 -2.27 23.95
N LEU A 259 -4.23 -3.35 24.09
CA LEU A 259 -5.29 -3.47 25.12
C LEU A 259 -4.75 -3.17 26.51
N PHE A 260 -3.59 -3.74 26.83
CA PHE A 260 -2.93 -3.48 28.11
C PHE A 260 -2.40 -2.04 28.19
N ALA A 261 -1.72 -1.54 27.17
CA ALA A 261 -1.15 -0.19 27.17
C ALA A 261 -2.23 0.90 27.30
N CYS A 262 -3.30 0.80 26.49
CA CYS A 262 -4.39 1.77 26.52
C CYS A 262 -5.11 1.78 27.89
N THR A 263 -5.41 0.62 28.44
CA THR A 263 -6.08 0.52 29.73
C THR A 263 -5.14 0.93 30.87
N TYR A 264 -3.87 0.56 30.79
CA TYR A 264 -2.85 0.90 31.77
C TYR A 264 -2.74 2.41 31.98
N GLU A 265 -2.52 3.18 30.92
CA GLU A 265 -2.36 4.64 31.07
C GLU A 265 -3.66 5.37 31.37
N THR A 266 -4.78 4.93 30.78
CA THR A 266 -6.10 5.55 30.98
C THR A 266 -6.63 5.35 32.39
N CYS A 267 -6.31 4.20 32.99
CA CYS A 267 -6.85 3.78 34.28
C CYS A 267 -5.76 3.57 35.34
N TYR A 268 -4.60 4.20 35.22
CA TYR A 268 -3.39 3.95 36.01
C TYR A 268 -3.65 3.89 37.51
N ASP A 269 -4.38 4.86 38.06
CA ASP A 269 -4.67 4.96 39.51
C ASP A 269 -5.71 3.95 40.01
N ARG A 270 -6.37 3.22 39.09
CA ARG A 270 -7.39 2.20 39.44
C ARG A 270 -6.81 0.80 39.59
N PHE A 271 -5.53 0.62 39.24
CA PHE A 271 -4.80 -0.63 39.40
C PHE A 271 -3.89 -0.59 40.62
N THR A 272 -3.80 -1.71 41.31
CA THR A 272 -2.82 -1.90 42.39
C THR A 272 -1.40 -1.94 41.79
N PRO A 273 -0.34 -1.68 42.59
CA PRO A 273 1.04 -1.84 42.15
C PRO A 273 1.35 -3.19 41.53
N ASN A 274 0.79 -4.26 42.11
CA ASN A 274 0.98 -5.63 41.61
C ASN A 274 0.31 -5.85 40.25
N GLU A 275 -0.93 -5.39 40.07
CA GLU A 275 -1.61 -5.46 38.77
C GLU A 275 -0.85 -4.68 37.70
N ARG A 276 -0.36 -3.48 38.02
CA ARG A 276 0.47 -2.69 37.09
C ARG A 276 1.73 -3.44 36.69
N GLN A 277 2.43 -4.05 37.63
CA GLN A 277 3.63 -4.85 37.34
C GLN A 277 3.32 -6.05 36.43
N GLN A 278 2.22 -6.74 36.66
CA GLN A 278 1.78 -7.85 35.81
C GLN A 278 1.47 -7.37 34.40
N MET A 279 0.79 -6.23 34.25
CA MET A 279 0.51 -5.63 32.93
C MET A 279 1.81 -5.26 32.20
N GLU A 280 2.76 -4.65 32.89
CA GLU A 280 4.08 -4.30 32.36
C GLU A 280 4.84 -5.54 31.86
N GLN A 281 4.78 -6.64 32.62
CA GLN A 281 5.41 -7.91 32.23
C GLN A 281 4.80 -8.48 30.93
N VAL A 282 3.47 -8.45 30.78
CA VAL A 282 2.81 -8.90 29.54
C VAL A 282 3.25 -8.03 28.36
N MET A 283 3.23 -6.72 28.51
CA MET A 283 3.64 -5.77 27.46
C MET A 283 5.10 -5.97 27.05
N MET A 284 6.01 -6.07 28.02
CA MET A 284 7.44 -6.28 27.76
C MET A 284 7.72 -7.65 27.13
N ARG A 285 7.02 -8.71 27.55
CA ARG A 285 7.12 -10.04 26.92
C ARG A 285 6.82 -9.95 25.41
N ILE A 286 5.80 -9.19 25.02
CA ILE A 286 5.42 -9.03 23.61
C ILE A 286 6.47 -8.19 22.87
N ILE A 287 6.92 -7.06 23.44
CA ILE A 287 7.97 -6.23 22.83
C ILE A 287 9.23 -7.08 22.58
N SER A 288 9.73 -7.78 23.58
CA SER A 288 10.94 -8.62 23.47
C SER A 288 10.76 -9.76 22.47
N HIS A 289 9.53 -10.36 22.40
CA HIS A 289 9.23 -11.42 21.45
C HIS A 289 9.34 -10.95 19.98
N TYR A 290 8.95 -9.70 19.70
CA TYR A 290 8.94 -9.19 18.32
C TYR A 290 10.17 -8.37 17.95
N TYR A 291 10.71 -7.57 18.86
CA TYR A 291 11.72 -6.59 18.50
C TYR A 291 12.96 -7.22 17.84
N ARG A 292 13.71 -8.03 18.60
CA ARG A 292 14.96 -8.59 18.08
C ARG A 292 14.75 -9.70 17.05
N PRO A 293 13.83 -10.66 17.23
CA PRO A 293 13.67 -11.76 16.28
C PRO A 293 13.02 -11.39 14.96
N HIS A 294 12.11 -10.40 14.94
CA HIS A 294 11.24 -10.15 13.79
C HIS A 294 11.39 -8.77 13.18
N PHE A 295 11.76 -7.75 13.96
CA PHE A 295 11.95 -6.40 13.44
C PHE A 295 13.38 -6.15 13.00
N LEU A 296 14.36 -6.35 13.86
CA LEU A 296 15.76 -6.06 13.54
C LEU A 296 16.31 -6.94 12.41
N GLY A 297 16.89 -6.30 11.40
CA GLY A 297 17.49 -6.97 10.24
C GLY A 297 16.49 -7.53 9.23
N SER A 298 15.18 -7.46 9.53
CA SER A 298 14.10 -7.92 8.66
C SER A 298 13.25 -6.76 8.16
N MET A 299 12.73 -5.95 9.06
CA MET A 299 11.80 -4.88 8.69
C MET A 299 12.49 -3.81 7.84
N GLU A 300 13.73 -3.45 8.11
CA GLU A 300 14.47 -2.43 7.37
C GLU A 300 14.62 -2.78 5.89
N ASN A 301 14.77 -4.08 5.59
CA ASN A 301 14.96 -4.57 4.23
C ASN A 301 13.67 -5.09 3.58
N HIS A 302 12.69 -5.47 4.39
CA HIS A 302 11.47 -6.15 3.94
C HIS A 302 10.16 -5.46 4.34
N ILE A 303 10.20 -4.17 4.71
CA ILE A 303 9.01 -3.40 5.14
C ILE A 303 7.85 -3.54 4.14
N PHE A 304 8.15 -3.52 2.86
CA PHE A 304 7.18 -3.68 1.79
C PHE A 304 6.46 -5.04 1.85
N ASN A 305 7.18 -6.08 2.25
CA ASN A 305 6.74 -7.46 2.22
C ASN A 305 6.26 -7.96 3.58
N ASN A 306 6.35 -7.14 4.63
CA ASN A 306 6.15 -7.59 6.00
C ASN A 306 4.82 -7.07 6.54
N HIS A 307 3.92 -7.99 6.89
CA HIS A 307 2.61 -7.63 7.43
C HIS A 307 2.68 -7.05 8.85
N LEU A 308 3.78 -7.21 9.58
CA LEU A 308 4.01 -6.51 10.86
C LEU A 308 3.93 -4.99 10.72
N TRP A 309 4.21 -4.46 9.50
CA TRP A 309 4.09 -3.05 9.19
C TRP A 309 2.64 -2.53 9.19
N GLN A 310 1.65 -3.38 9.10
CA GLN A 310 0.25 -3.00 9.11
C GLN A 310 -0.11 -2.31 10.44
N PHE A 311 -0.95 -2.88 11.26
CA PHE A 311 -1.29 -2.26 12.54
C PHE A 311 -0.37 -2.69 13.71
N THR A 312 0.35 -3.80 13.60
CA THR A 312 1.18 -4.35 14.68
C THR A 312 2.29 -3.37 15.07
N VAL A 313 2.99 -2.77 14.10
CA VAL A 313 4.03 -1.76 14.37
C VAL A 313 3.47 -0.58 15.17
N ARG A 314 2.28 -0.09 14.83
CA ARG A 314 1.62 1.01 15.56
C ARG A 314 1.29 0.60 17.00
N ARG A 315 0.70 -0.56 17.20
CA ARG A 315 0.31 -1.05 18.53
C ARG A 315 1.50 -1.28 19.44
N LEU A 316 2.60 -1.80 18.89
CA LEU A 316 3.85 -1.97 19.64
C LEU A 316 4.55 -0.63 19.91
N LEU A 317 4.47 0.34 19.00
CA LEU A 317 4.90 1.72 19.29
C LEU A 317 4.10 2.33 20.45
N GLN A 318 2.78 2.19 20.42
CA GLN A 318 1.89 2.66 21.49
C GLN A 318 2.26 2.03 22.84
N THR A 319 2.52 0.73 22.84
CA THR A 319 2.96 0.01 24.04
C THR A 319 4.31 0.52 24.55
N SER A 320 5.26 0.73 23.64
CA SER A 320 6.59 1.26 23.98
C SER A 320 6.52 2.69 24.52
N LEU A 321 5.63 3.52 23.99
CA LEU A 321 5.42 4.90 24.46
C LEU A 321 4.92 4.93 25.91
N VAL A 322 4.13 3.95 26.33
CA VAL A 322 3.68 3.82 27.73
C VAL A 322 4.81 3.42 28.66
N LEU A 323 5.80 2.63 28.16
CA LEU A 323 6.84 1.98 28.98
C LEU A 323 8.25 2.55 28.84
N TYR A 324 8.49 3.51 27.92
CA TYR A 324 9.84 3.95 27.53
C TYR A 324 10.70 4.49 28.67
N ASP A 325 10.08 5.10 29.67
CA ASP A 325 10.74 5.67 30.84
C ASP A 325 11.02 4.66 31.95
N LYS A 326 10.48 3.43 31.83
CA LYS A 326 10.68 2.34 32.79
C LYS A 326 11.60 1.24 32.27
N TYR A 327 11.54 0.96 30.95
CA TYR A 327 12.21 -0.16 30.33
C TYR A 327 13.09 0.28 29.17
N PRO A 328 14.45 0.15 29.27
CA PRO A 328 15.37 0.56 28.22
C PRO A 328 15.08 -0.12 26.86
N GLU A 329 14.65 -1.37 26.84
CA GLU A 329 14.31 -2.09 25.61
C GLU A 329 13.07 -1.50 24.92
N ALA A 330 12.07 -1.06 25.68
CA ALA A 330 10.90 -0.37 25.13
C ALA A 330 11.30 0.97 24.48
N LYS A 331 12.23 1.72 25.09
CA LYS A 331 12.79 2.94 24.53
C LYS A 331 13.58 2.68 23.25
N GLU A 332 14.44 1.66 23.23
CA GLU A 332 15.22 1.27 22.05
C GLU A 332 14.28 0.86 20.90
N PHE A 333 13.23 0.12 21.19
CA PHE A 333 12.25 -0.27 20.18
C PHE A 333 11.46 0.92 19.64
N MET A 334 11.10 1.88 20.48
CA MET A 334 10.45 3.10 20.05
C MET A 334 11.36 3.94 19.14
N GLU A 335 12.66 4.05 19.46
CA GLU A 335 13.68 4.69 18.61
C GLU A 335 13.77 3.98 17.26
N TYR A 336 13.86 2.64 17.27
CA TYR A 336 13.88 1.84 16.07
C TYR A 336 12.67 2.10 15.14
N ILE A 337 11.46 2.12 15.71
CA ILE A 337 10.24 2.38 14.92
C ILE A 337 10.25 3.80 14.35
N TYR A 338 10.69 4.80 15.12
CA TYR A 338 10.80 6.17 14.65
C TYR A 338 11.79 6.28 13.48
N GLU A 339 12.99 5.72 13.63
CA GLU A 339 14.00 5.70 12.58
C GLU A 339 13.51 4.97 11.32
N LEU A 340 12.84 3.83 11.49
CA LEU A 340 12.27 3.07 10.38
C LEU A 340 11.17 3.87 9.66
N TRP A 341 10.29 4.53 10.40
CA TRP A 341 9.26 5.39 9.82
C TRP A 341 9.86 6.55 9.03
N THR A 342 10.82 7.25 9.60
CA THR A 342 11.47 8.39 8.94
C THR A 342 12.32 8.00 7.74
N ALA A 343 12.86 6.77 7.73
CA ALA A 343 13.66 6.25 6.64
C ALA A 343 12.81 5.68 5.48
N ARG A 344 11.69 5.01 5.74
CA ARG A 344 11.01 4.15 4.77
C ARG A 344 9.52 4.43 4.56
N ALA A 345 8.87 5.10 5.49
CA ALA A 345 7.42 5.32 5.47
C ALA A 345 7.06 6.75 4.95
N PRO A 346 5.80 7.09 4.79
CA PRO A 346 4.60 6.38 5.27
C PRO A 346 4.22 5.16 4.43
N ALA A 347 4.56 5.15 3.15
CA ALA A 347 4.25 4.04 2.28
C ALA A 347 5.46 3.14 2.07
N THR A 348 5.19 1.93 1.70
CA THR A 348 6.19 0.91 1.44
C THR A 348 7.14 1.33 0.31
N GLY A 349 8.41 1.50 0.62
CA GLY A 349 9.49 1.63 -0.35
C GLY A 349 9.54 2.93 -1.15
N PHE A 350 9.86 4.06 -0.52
CA PHE A 350 10.19 5.35 -1.16
C PHE A 350 9.11 5.95 -2.07
N ASN A 351 7.85 5.56 -1.88
CA ASN A 351 6.75 6.01 -2.69
C ASN A 351 6.30 7.43 -2.28
N ARG A 352 6.16 8.32 -3.28
CA ARG A 352 5.70 9.72 -3.11
C ARG A 352 4.30 9.96 -3.66
N ASP A 353 3.69 8.95 -4.29
CA ASP A 353 2.50 9.09 -5.12
C ASP A 353 1.18 9.09 -4.35
N GLY A 354 1.18 8.83 -3.06
CA GLY A 354 -0.04 8.63 -2.31
C GLY A 354 -0.74 7.29 -2.54
N ILE A 355 -0.28 6.46 -3.47
CA ILE A 355 -0.78 5.11 -3.76
C ILE A 355 -0.20 4.09 -2.76
N TRP A 356 -0.95 3.04 -2.50
CA TRP A 356 -0.51 1.89 -1.72
C TRP A 356 -0.24 0.70 -2.65
N ALA A 357 1.03 0.34 -2.84
CA ALA A 357 1.45 -0.63 -3.84
C ALA A 357 0.85 -2.05 -3.66
N ASN A 358 0.48 -2.41 -2.43
CA ASN A 358 -0.13 -3.72 -2.10
C ASN A 358 -1.64 -3.80 -2.36
N GLY A 359 -2.26 -2.72 -2.82
CA GLY A 359 -3.68 -2.68 -3.15
C GLY A 359 -4.55 -1.89 -2.19
N THR A 360 -5.75 -1.60 -2.63
CA THR A 360 -6.69 -0.70 -1.93
C THR A 360 -7.24 -1.30 -0.63
N CYS A 361 -7.35 -2.63 -0.54
CA CYS A 361 -7.73 -3.30 0.72
C CYS A 361 -6.62 -3.16 1.77
N TYR A 362 -5.37 -3.40 1.37
CA TYR A 362 -4.22 -3.27 2.28
C TYR A 362 -3.92 -1.81 2.64
N PHE A 363 -4.26 -0.86 1.79
CA PHE A 363 -4.33 0.54 2.18
C PHE A 363 -5.31 0.72 3.36
N SER A 364 -6.51 0.17 3.26
CA SER A 364 -7.52 0.28 4.32
C SER A 364 -7.06 -0.36 5.63
N ALA A 365 -6.36 -1.49 5.58
CA ALA A 365 -5.77 -2.15 6.76
C ALA A 365 -4.70 -1.29 7.46
N ASN A 366 -4.05 -0.39 6.71
CA ASN A 366 -3.02 0.50 7.23
C ASN A 366 -3.53 1.91 7.60
N ALA A 367 -4.75 2.27 7.27
CA ALA A 367 -5.27 3.63 7.38
C ALA A 367 -5.13 4.23 8.78
N VAL A 368 -5.39 3.43 9.84
CA VAL A 368 -5.22 3.91 11.23
C VAL A 368 -3.76 4.16 11.58
N THR A 369 -2.84 3.34 11.08
CA THR A 369 -1.39 3.55 11.25
C THR A 369 -0.95 4.81 10.51
N LEU A 370 -1.46 5.02 9.28
CA LEU A 370 -1.16 6.18 8.45
C LEU A 370 -1.71 7.50 9.02
N TYR A 371 -2.75 7.45 9.82
CA TYR A 371 -3.24 8.63 10.54
C TYR A 371 -2.51 8.83 11.87
N TYR A 372 -2.33 7.77 12.66
CA TYR A 372 -1.85 7.83 14.03
C TYR A 372 -0.37 8.24 14.12
N MET A 373 0.50 7.55 13.35
CA MET A 373 1.95 7.75 13.41
C MET A 373 2.35 9.21 13.10
N PRO A 374 1.93 9.81 11.97
CA PRO A 374 2.31 11.19 11.68
C PRO A 374 1.68 12.18 12.65
N SER A 375 0.45 11.93 13.13
CA SER A 375 -0.19 12.81 14.14
C SER A 375 0.60 12.84 15.45
N LEU A 376 1.00 11.66 15.94
CA LEU A 376 1.83 11.54 17.13
C LEU A 376 3.21 12.20 16.92
N PHE A 377 3.91 11.86 15.85
CA PHE A 377 5.26 12.36 15.59
C PHE A 377 5.26 13.86 15.35
N SER A 378 4.26 14.39 14.66
CA SER A 378 4.13 15.84 14.47
C SER A 378 3.97 16.58 15.80
N TYR A 379 3.13 16.06 16.68
CA TYR A 379 2.92 16.65 18.00
C TYR A 379 4.19 16.60 18.86
N LEU A 380 4.84 15.44 18.94
CA LEU A 380 6.00 15.24 19.79
C LEU A 380 7.26 15.97 19.30
N THR A 381 7.39 16.20 17.99
CA THR A 381 8.58 16.85 17.43
C THR A 381 8.38 18.30 17.04
N GLY A 382 7.13 18.75 16.90
CA GLY A 382 6.80 20.07 16.35
C GLY A 382 7.02 20.18 14.82
N THR A 383 7.32 19.07 14.13
CA THR A 383 7.50 19.02 12.68
C THR A 383 6.29 18.35 12.03
N ASP A 384 5.71 18.99 11.03
CA ASP A 384 4.52 18.43 10.33
C ASP A 384 4.90 17.25 9.43
N PHE A 385 4.64 16.03 9.89
CA PHE A 385 4.90 14.78 9.16
C PHE A 385 3.96 14.58 7.96
N LEU A 386 2.87 15.31 7.87
CA LEU A 386 1.98 15.28 6.72
C LEU A 386 2.54 16.05 5.51
N GLN A 387 3.65 16.77 5.67
CA GLN A 387 4.38 17.38 4.55
C GLN A 387 5.16 16.37 3.72
N HIS A 388 5.25 15.10 4.12
CA HIS A 388 5.82 14.05 3.28
C HIS A 388 5.03 13.98 1.96
N PRO A 389 5.70 13.91 0.78
CA PRO A 389 5.03 13.94 -0.53
C PRO A 389 3.90 12.93 -0.70
N TRP A 390 4.04 11.75 -0.08
CA TRP A 390 2.99 10.73 -0.12
C TRP A 390 1.64 11.24 0.43
N TYR A 391 1.64 11.95 1.56
CA TYR A 391 0.40 12.50 2.15
C TYR A 391 -0.21 13.59 1.27
N GLN A 392 0.63 14.42 0.64
CA GLN A 392 0.19 15.49 -0.25
C GLN A 392 -0.55 14.94 -1.49
N GLU A 393 -0.20 13.72 -1.92
CA GLU A 393 -0.82 13.05 -3.06
C GLU A 393 -1.89 12.01 -2.67
N ALA A 394 -2.01 11.65 -1.39
CA ALA A 394 -2.87 10.55 -0.93
C ALA A 394 -4.35 10.75 -1.23
N GLY A 395 -4.88 11.96 -1.10
CA GLY A 395 -6.28 12.26 -1.42
C GLY A 395 -6.61 12.03 -2.90
N LYS A 396 -5.74 12.51 -3.78
CA LYS A 396 -5.83 12.27 -5.23
C LYS A 396 -5.75 10.78 -5.54
N ALA A 397 -4.76 10.08 -4.97
CA ALA A 397 -4.58 8.64 -5.14
C ALA A 397 -5.80 7.83 -4.69
N MET A 398 -6.40 8.20 -3.56
CA MET A 398 -7.64 7.58 -3.07
C MET A 398 -8.80 7.71 -4.06
N VAL A 399 -8.99 8.90 -4.63
CA VAL A 399 -10.08 9.18 -5.56
C VAL A 399 -9.87 8.43 -6.88
N TYR A 400 -8.65 8.45 -7.42
CA TYR A 400 -8.38 7.79 -8.70
C TYR A 400 -8.38 6.26 -8.59
N SER A 401 -7.80 5.68 -7.56
CA SER A 401 -7.76 4.22 -7.38
C SER A 401 -9.10 3.59 -7.02
N TRP A 402 -9.99 4.37 -6.41
CA TRP A 402 -11.36 3.93 -6.11
C TRP A 402 -12.34 5.09 -6.16
N PRO A 403 -12.78 5.49 -7.35
CA PRO A 403 -13.73 6.59 -7.49
C PRO A 403 -15.01 6.33 -6.70
N PRO A 404 -15.62 7.33 -6.08
CA PRO A 404 -16.91 7.17 -5.39
C PRO A 404 -17.97 6.57 -6.32
N ARG A 405 -18.80 5.67 -5.80
CA ARG A 405 -19.86 4.97 -6.52
C ARG A 405 -19.37 4.01 -7.62
N SER A 406 -18.11 3.61 -7.58
CA SER A 406 -17.56 2.57 -8.46
C SER A 406 -16.98 1.43 -7.65
N VAL A 407 -16.75 0.28 -8.29
CA VAL A 407 -15.81 -0.71 -7.76
C VAL A 407 -14.38 -0.19 -7.87
N SER A 408 -13.44 -0.79 -7.14
CA SER A 408 -12.03 -0.40 -7.24
C SER A 408 -11.49 -0.59 -8.66
N VAL A 409 -10.72 0.36 -9.10
CA VAL A 409 -9.94 0.30 -10.35
C VAL A 409 -8.44 0.13 -10.07
N GLY A 410 -8.06 0.14 -8.77
CA GLY A 410 -6.69 -0.09 -8.30
C GLY A 410 -6.26 -1.55 -8.42
N TRP A 411 -5.06 -1.82 -7.96
CA TRP A 411 -4.38 -3.09 -8.12
C TRP A 411 -3.97 -3.68 -6.77
N GLY A 412 -3.63 -4.97 -6.75
CA GLY A 412 -3.22 -5.71 -5.57
C GLY A 412 -4.35 -6.55 -4.97
N ASP A 413 -4.07 -7.18 -3.82
CA ASP A 413 -5.06 -8.04 -3.17
C ASP A 413 -6.18 -7.23 -2.52
N GLY A 414 -7.41 -7.76 -2.62
CA GLY A 414 -8.59 -7.18 -1.99
C GLY A 414 -9.89 -7.87 -2.40
N HIS A 415 -10.96 -7.44 -1.74
CA HIS A 415 -12.34 -7.85 -2.06
C HIS A 415 -13.08 -6.80 -2.90
N GLU A 416 -12.36 -5.88 -3.47
CA GLU A 416 -12.89 -4.68 -4.12
C GLU A 416 -13.62 -4.98 -5.42
N GLN A 417 -13.28 -6.07 -6.10
CA GLN A 417 -13.96 -6.48 -7.33
C GLN A 417 -15.43 -6.84 -7.11
N MET A 418 -15.80 -7.14 -5.87
CA MET A 418 -17.15 -7.58 -5.50
C MET A 418 -17.95 -6.49 -4.83
N ASN A 419 -17.36 -5.36 -4.49
CA ASN A 419 -17.98 -4.37 -3.63
C ASN A 419 -17.83 -2.95 -4.20
N ASP A 420 -18.94 -2.31 -4.49
CA ASP A 420 -19.00 -0.90 -4.88
C ASP A 420 -18.86 0.06 -3.68
N LYS A 421 -18.70 -0.49 -2.47
CA LYS A 421 -18.58 0.26 -1.23
C LYS A 421 -17.29 -0.12 -0.50
N PRO A 422 -16.27 0.73 -0.54
CA PRO A 422 -15.05 0.51 0.21
C PRO A 422 -15.29 0.42 1.72
N LEU A 423 -14.33 -0.11 2.46
CA LEU A 423 -14.38 -0.15 3.91
C LEU A 423 -14.54 1.26 4.48
N VAL A 424 -15.29 1.38 5.58
CA VAL A 424 -15.62 2.65 6.24
C VAL A 424 -14.36 3.45 6.62
N ILE A 425 -13.31 2.75 7.03
CA ILE A 425 -12.03 3.36 7.39
C ILE A 425 -11.40 4.16 6.24
N ARG A 426 -11.67 3.79 4.98
CA ARG A 426 -11.18 4.54 3.81
C ARG A 426 -11.79 5.96 3.79
N SER A 427 -13.10 6.09 4.03
CA SER A 427 -13.72 7.42 4.12
C SER A 427 -13.32 8.17 5.37
N ALA A 428 -13.01 7.48 6.47
CA ALA A 428 -12.46 8.10 7.69
C ALA A 428 -11.05 8.67 7.47
N PHE A 429 -10.22 7.99 6.68
CA PHE A 429 -8.91 8.50 6.30
C PHE A 429 -9.01 9.70 5.34
N ALA A 430 -9.99 9.70 4.41
CA ALA A 430 -10.27 10.87 3.60
C ALA A 430 -10.72 12.07 4.46
N ASP A 431 -11.57 11.86 5.47
CA ASP A 431 -11.95 12.90 6.41
C ASP A 431 -10.74 13.46 7.18
N PHE A 432 -9.80 12.59 7.58
CA PHE A 432 -8.53 13.00 8.19
C PHE A 432 -7.71 13.90 7.26
N LEU A 433 -7.45 13.49 6.02
CA LEU A 433 -6.71 14.29 5.05
C LEU A 433 -7.38 15.64 4.78
N ASN A 434 -8.71 15.64 4.67
CA ASN A 434 -9.47 16.88 4.50
C ASN A 434 -9.30 17.84 5.69
N ARG A 435 -9.35 17.34 6.93
CA ARG A 435 -9.20 18.14 8.14
C ARG A 435 -7.79 18.70 8.29
N GLU A 436 -6.78 17.85 8.12
CA GLU A 436 -5.39 18.23 8.38
C GLU A 436 -4.73 18.99 7.22
N LEU A 437 -4.97 18.58 5.97
CA LEU A 437 -4.34 19.16 4.78
C LEU A 437 -5.22 20.20 4.09
N GLY A 438 -6.54 20.09 4.20
CA GLY A 438 -7.46 20.86 3.38
C GLY A 438 -7.40 20.40 1.93
N ASP A 439 -7.28 19.07 1.72
CA ASP A 439 -7.20 18.46 0.40
C ASP A 439 -8.57 18.42 -0.30
N SER A 440 -8.65 18.99 -1.49
CA SER A 440 -9.91 19.11 -2.25
C SER A 440 -10.44 17.76 -2.74
N TYR A 441 -9.57 16.80 -3.08
CA TYR A 441 -9.98 15.44 -3.47
C TYR A 441 -10.66 14.73 -2.31
N SER A 442 -10.04 14.79 -1.14
CA SER A 442 -10.60 14.20 0.08
C SER A 442 -11.88 14.89 0.53
N ALA A 443 -11.97 16.22 0.40
CA ALA A 443 -13.19 16.98 0.69
C ALA A 443 -14.33 16.56 -0.27
N TRP A 444 -14.04 16.41 -1.55
CA TRP A 444 -15.01 15.92 -2.54
C TRP A 444 -15.43 14.49 -2.24
N TYR A 445 -14.48 13.58 -1.96
CA TYR A 445 -14.76 12.20 -1.61
C TYR A 445 -15.70 12.09 -0.41
N THR A 446 -15.42 12.79 0.68
CA THR A 446 -16.23 12.78 1.92
C THR A 446 -17.59 13.45 1.76
N SER A 447 -17.75 14.36 0.80
CA SER A 447 -19.06 14.94 0.47
C SER A 447 -20.01 13.90 -0.13
N ILE A 448 -19.47 12.88 -0.79
CA ILE A 448 -20.24 11.79 -1.42
C ILE A 448 -20.33 10.58 -0.47
N ASP A 449 -19.23 10.16 0.12
CA ASP A 449 -19.19 9.05 1.08
C ASP A 449 -19.03 9.56 2.52
N GLN A 450 -20.17 9.74 3.20
CA GLN A 450 -20.23 10.22 4.58
C GLN A 450 -20.11 9.10 5.64
N ARG A 451 -19.80 7.86 5.22
CA ARG A 451 -19.70 6.72 6.14
C ARG A 451 -18.53 6.84 7.12
N TYR A 452 -17.60 7.77 6.90
CA TYR A 452 -16.54 8.07 7.89
C TYR A 452 -17.11 8.28 9.31
N LYS A 453 -18.34 8.83 9.44
CA LYS A 453 -19.04 8.99 10.73
C LYS A 453 -19.37 7.65 11.40
N MET A 454 -19.27 6.54 10.66
CA MET A 454 -19.55 5.19 11.15
C MET A 454 -18.31 4.49 11.68
N ASP A 455 -17.12 5.00 11.39
CA ASP A 455 -15.88 4.44 11.87
C ASP A 455 -15.69 4.68 13.37
N ASP A 456 -15.39 3.61 14.11
CA ASP A 456 -15.16 3.67 15.56
C ASP A 456 -13.68 3.93 15.90
N GLU A 457 -12.73 3.49 15.09
CA GLU A 457 -11.30 3.55 15.38
C GLU A 457 -10.76 5.00 15.37
N MET A 458 -11.25 5.84 14.46
CA MET A 458 -10.87 7.26 14.37
C MET A 458 -11.90 8.20 15.02
N ARG A 459 -12.90 7.68 15.75
CA ARG A 459 -13.97 8.50 16.35
C ARG A 459 -13.43 9.49 17.36
N LEU A 460 -12.54 9.08 18.26
CA LEU A 460 -11.96 10.01 19.26
C LEU A 460 -11.31 11.20 18.55
N TYR A 461 -10.50 10.95 17.54
CA TYR A 461 -9.88 12.00 16.73
C TYR A 461 -10.92 12.94 16.13
N ARG A 462 -11.96 12.43 15.45
CA ARG A 462 -12.98 13.25 14.81
C ARG A 462 -13.80 14.08 15.79
N MET A 463 -14.04 13.55 16.99
CA MET A 463 -14.82 14.23 18.00
C MET A 463 -14.02 15.31 18.76
N VAL A 464 -12.70 15.19 18.80
CA VAL A 464 -11.81 16.20 19.40
C VAL A 464 -11.38 17.22 18.36
N ARG A 465 -10.83 16.78 17.23
CA ARG A 465 -10.38 17.63 16.14
C ARG A 465 -11.55 18.05 15.26
N THR A 466 -12.37 18.99 15.75
CA THR A 466 -13.62 19.39 15.08
C THR A 466 -13.43 20.41 13.96
N GLU A 467 -12.35 21.17 13.99
CA GLU A 467 -12.06 22.17 12.97
C GLU A 467 -11.37 21.53 11.78
N SER A 468 -11.98 21.65 10.61
CA SER A 468 -11.36 21.30 9.35
C SER A 468 -10.99 22.57 8.59
N LYS A 469 -9.92 22.50 7.80
CA LYS A 469 -9.64 23.56 6.82
C LYS A 469 -10.83 23.66 5.88
N LYS A 470 -11.35 24.88 5.71
CA LYS A 470 -12.52 25.11 4.85
C LYS A 470 -12.10 25.04 3.39
N VAL A 471 -12.31 23.89 2.78
CA VAL A 471 -12.06 23.66 1.36
C VAL A 471 -13.36 23.36 0.66
N LYS A 472 -13.49 23.83 -0.57
CA LYS A 472 -14.65 23.55 -1.39
C LYS A 472 -14.67 22.04 -1.72
N ALA A 473 -15.78 21.37 -1.44
CA ALA A 473 -15.98 19.96 -1.68
C ALA A 473 -16.25 19.68 -3.17
N THR A 474 -15.32 20.07 -4.04
CA THR A 474 -15.36 19.84 -5.49
C THR A 474 -13.97 19.44 -5.96
N LEU A 475 -13.92 18.62 -6.99
CA LEU A 475 -12.65 18.35 -7.65
C LEU A 475 -12.00 19.66 -8.14
N PRO A 476 -10.65 19.74 -8.21
CA PRO A 476 -9.95 20.89 -8.78
C PRO A 476 -10.46 21.21 -10.19
N ALA A 477 -10.52 22.48 -10.56
CA ALA A 477 -10.98 22.90 -11.90
C ALA A 477 -10.04 22.41 -13.03
N ASP A 478 -8.79 22.20 -12.70
CA ASP A 478 -7.73 21.70 -13.57
C ASP A 478 -7.42 20.22 -13.32
N GLU A 479 -8.39 19.46 -12.77
CA GLU A 479 -8.24 18.04 -12.54
C GLU A 479 -7.74 17.32 -13.80
N PRO A 480 -6.60 16.59 -13.70
CA PRO A 480 -6.04 15.90 -14.85
C PRO A 480 -6.91 14.71 -15.27
N LYS A 481 -7.17 14.57 -16.57
CA LYS A 481 -7.90 13.42 -17.13
C LYS A 481 -7.16 12.10 -16.93
N ALA A 482 -5.85 12.12 -16.77
CA ALA A 482 -5.03 10.97 -16.48
C ALA A 482 -3.93 11.33 -15.48
N VAL A 483 -3.70 10.45 -14.52
CA VAL A 483 -2.65 10.57 -13.50
C VAL A 483 -1.69 9.39 -13.63
N TRP A 484 -0.41 9.69 -13.56
CA TRP A 484 0.65 8.71 -13.43
C TRP A 484 1.19 8.69 -12.00
N PHE A 485 0.89 7.62 -11.29
CA PHE A 485 1.48 7.29 -10.01
C PHE A 485 2.83 6.63 -10.29
N ARG A 486 3.85 7.47 -10.39
CA ARG A 486 5.13 7.15 -11.00
C ARG A 486 5.93 6.14 -10.20
N ASP A 487 5.98 6.32 -8.88
CA ASP A 487 6.77 5.45 -7.99
C ASP A 487 6.15 4.06 -7.86
N CYS A 488 4.82 3.94 -8.03
CA CYS A 488 4.11 2.66 -8.03
C CYS A 488 3.93 2.05 -9.41
N GLY A 489 4.15 2.80 -10.50
CA GLY A 489 3.98 2.30 -11.85
C GLY A 489 2.53 2.03 -12.21
N GLU A 490 1.63 2.95 -11.86
CA GLU A 490 0.20 2.89 -12.17
C GLU A 490 -0.24 4.15 -12.91
N MET A 491 -1.07 3.99 -13.94
CA MET A 491 -1.75 5.08 -14.62
C MET A 491 -3.25 4.89 -14.53
N ILE A 492 -3.97 5.94 -14.18
CA ILE A 492 -5.44 5.92 -14.12
C ILE A 492 -5.97 7.14 -14.86
N ALA A 493 -6.84 6.89 -15.83
CA ALA A 493 -7.46 7.92 -16.67
C ALA A 493 -8.98 7.84 -16.55
N ASN A 494 -9.61 9.02 -16.45
CA ASN A 494 -11.06 9.18 -16.36
C ASN A 494 -11.55 10.16 -17.42
N THR A 495 -12.64 9.82 -18.08
CA THR A 495 -13.24 10.73 -19.07
C THR A 495 -14.13 11.78 -18.41
N ASN A 496 -14.81 11.40 -17.31
CA ASN A 496 -15.73 12.29 -16.58
C ASN A 496 -15.92 11.82 -15.12
N MET A 497 -14.88 11.94 -14.29
CA MET A 497 -14.91 11.44 -12.90
C MET A 497 -16.08 11.99 -12.06
N PRO A 498 -16.46 13.28 -12.14
CA PRO A 498 -17.60 13.80 -11.37
C PRO A 498 -18.93 13.13 -11.71
N ASP A 499 -19.14 12.70 -12.93
CA ASP A 499 -20.34 12.00 -13.40
C ASP A 499 -20.03 10.54 -13.72
N TYR A 500 -20.07 9.69 -12.68
CA TYR A 500 -19.73 8.26 -12.82
C TYR A 500 -20.63 7.53 -13.85
N GLN A 501 -21.85 8.01 -14.13
CA GLN A 501 -22.77 7.42 -15.13
C GLN A 501 -22.24 7.56 -16.55
N ASN A 502 -21.44 8.57 -16.81
CA ASN A 502 -20.83 8.84 -18.10
C ASN A 502 -19.30 8.78 -18.05
N ASN A 503 -18.73 8.19 -17.00
CA ASN A 503 -17.29 8.05 -16.84
C ASN A 503 -16.81 6.71 -17.37
N LEU A 504 -15.88 6.75 -18.33
CA LEU A 504 -15.02 5.64 -18.70
C LEU A 504 -13.71 5.79 -17.93
N CYS A 505 -13.40 4.80 -17.11
CA CYS A 505 -12.17 4.77 -16.31
C CYS A 505 -11.25 3.66 -16.82
N LEU A 506 -10.05 4.03 -17.22
CA LEU A 506 -8.98 3.12 -17.63
C LEU A 506 -7.89 3.13 -16.56
N SER A 507 -7.58 1.98 -15.98
CA SER A 507 -6.37 1.80 -15.17
C SER A 507 -5.38 0.87 -15.86
N PHE A 508 -4.10 1.18 -15.71
CA PHE A 508 -3.00 0.43 -16.30
C PHE A 508 -1.86 0.29 -15.29
N ARG A 509 -1.27 -0.90 -15.22
CA ARG A 509 -0.18 -1.19 -14.31
C ARG A 509 1.03 -1.74 -15.06
N SER A 510 2.17 -1.11 -14.85
CA SER A 510 3.50 -1.62 -15.15
C SER A 510 4.43 -1.11 -14.05
N SER A 511 4.67 -1.93 -13.04
CA SER A 511 5.12 -1.50 -11.73
C SER A 511 6.51 -2.00 -11.39
N PRO A 512 7.39 -1.15 -10.78
CA PRO A 512 8.70 -1.57 -10.31
C PRO A 512 8.62 -2.51 -9.10
N PHE A 513 7.42 -2.73 -8.53
CA PHE A 513 7.22 -3.57 -7.34
C PHE A 513 7.04 -5.06 -7.65
N GLY A 514 7.12 -5.49 -8.91
CA GLY A 514 6.97 -6.91 -9.28
C GLY A 514 5.68 -7.53 -8.73
N SER A 515 5.78 -8.79 -8.28
CA SER A 515 4.67 -9.57 -7.73
C SER A 515 4.99 -10.22 -6.38
N GLY A 516 5.62 -9.45 -5.49
CA GLY A 516 5.87 -9.84 -4.10
C GLY A 516 4.72 -9.44 -3.17
N SER A 517 4.63 -10.02 -1.99
CA SER A 517 3.61 -9.73 -0.98
C SER A 517 2.18 -9.77 -1.56
N HIS A 518 1.42 -8.71 -1.47
CA HIS A 518 0.05 -8.59 -1.96
C HIS A 518 -0.06 -7.97 -3.36
N THR A 519 1.05 -7.74 -4.06
CA THR A 519 1.03 -7.41 -5.49
C THR A 519 0.85 -8.67 -6.33
N GLN A 520 0.29 -8.53 -7.52
CA GLN A 520 -0.08 -9.64 -8.40
C GLN A 520 0.84 -9.72 -9.61
N SER A 521 0.85 -10.88 -10.30
CA SER A 521 1.62 -11.11 -11.52
C SER A 521 0.91 -10.48 -12.73
N ASN A 522 0.85 -9.15 -12.78
CA ASN A 522 -0.02 -8.39 -13.68
C ASN A 522 0.66 -7.21 -14.38
N GLN A 523 1.95 -7.32 -14.68
CA GLN A 523 2.64 -6.27 -15.42
C GLN A 523 2.06 -6.09 -16.82
N ASN A 524 1.95 -4.84 -17.27
CA ASN A 524 1.27 -4.44 -18.50
C ASN A 524 -0.22 -4.88 -18.57
N ALA A 525 -0.88 -5.10 -17.43
CA ALA A 525 -2.31 -5.34 -17.40
C ALA A 525 -3.09 -4.01 -17.38
N PHE A 526 -4.33 -4.07 -17.88
CA PHE A 526 -5.27 -2.95 -17.81
C PHE A 526 -6.62 -3.40 -17.28
N ASN A 527 -7.34 -2.47 -16.64
CA ASN A 527 -8.76 -2.59 -16.31
C ASN A 527 -9.53 -1.44 -16.93
N LEU A 528 -10.72 -1.73 -17.43
CA LEU A 528 -11.62 -0.76 -18.03
C LEU A 528 -12.97 -0.83 -17.34
N HIS A 529 -13.41 0.31 -16.80
CA HIS A 529 -14.68 0.44 -16.08
C HIS A 529 -15.56 1.48 -16.75
N PHE A 530 -16.86 1.22 -16.77
CA PHE A 530 -17.87 2.17 -17.22
C PHE A 530 -19.07 2.13 -16.27
N ARG A 531 -19.62 3.29 -15.94
CA ARG A 531 -20.72 3.41 -14.98
C ARG A 531 -20.43 2.77 -13.62
N GLY A 532 -19.16 2.83 -13.17
CA GLY A 532 -18.71 2.31 -11.91
C GLY A 532 -18.56 0.78 -11.82
N VAL A 533 -18.68 0.05 -12.94
CA VAL A 533 -18.52 -1.42 -12.99
C VAL A 533 -17.52 -1.87 -14.05
N PRO A 534 -16.91 -3.04 -13.93
CA PRO A 534 -15.98 -3.53 -14.93
C PRO A 534 -16.65 -3.77 -16.29
N VAL A 535 -16.02 -3.29 -17.35
CA VAL A 535 -16.24 -3.71 -18.73
C VAL A 535 -15.31 -4.87 -19.03
N TYR A 536 -13.99 -4.61 -18.81
CA TYR A 536 -12.90 -5.57 -18.85
C TYR A 536 -12.03 -5.39 -17.62
N GLY A 537 -11.84 -6.43 -16.83
CA GLY A 537 -11.11 -6.31 -15.57
C GLY A 537 -10.42 -7.60 -15.16
N SER A 538 -9.53 -7.50 -14.22
CA SER A 538 -8.95 -8.65 -13.53
C SER A 538 -10.04 -9.52 -12.92
N THR A 539 -9.79 -10.83 -12.82
CA THR A 539 -10.77 -11.82 -12.36
C THR A 539 -10.26 -12.61 -11.16
N GLY A 540 -11.11 -13.48 -10.63
CA GLY A 540 -10.82 -14.26 -9.44
C GLY A 540 -11.06 -13.47 -8.15
N TYR A 541 -10.78 -14.11 -7.02
CA TYR A 541 -11.16 -13.60 -5.70
C TYR A 541 -10.05 -13.80 -4.68
N TYR A 542 -9.79 -12.76 -3.90
CA TYR A 542 -8.98 -12.88 -2.71
C TYR A 542 -9.86 -13.40 -1.55
N MET A 543 -9.78 -14.70 -1.30
CA MET A 543 -10.58 -15.36 -0.28
C MET A 543 -9.76 -15.61 0.99
N ASN A 544 -8.64 -16.28 0.81
CA ASN A 544 -7.72 -16.68 1.84
C ASN A 544 -6.31 -16.69 1.25
N PHE A 545 -5.33 -16.28 2.02
CA PHE A 545 -3.94 -16.24 1.60
C PHE A 545 -3.42 -17.62 1.11
N ALA A 546 -3.84 -18.67 1.78
CA ALA A 546 -3.44 -20.06 1.52
C ALA A 546 -4.52 -20.85 0.75
N ASP A 547 -5.15 -20.24 -0.27
CA ASP A 547 -6.16 -20.90 -1.11
C ASP A 547 -5.61 -21.15 -2.51
N PRO A 548 -5.76 -22.37 -3.10
CA PRO A 548 -5.31 -22.64 -4.46
C PRO A 548 -5.94 -21.72 -5.52
N HIS A 549 -7.18 -21.28 -5.31
CA HIS A 549 -7.82 -20.30 -6.19
C HIS A 549 -7.07 -18.96 -6.15
N ASN A 550 -6.70 -18.49 -4.96
CA ASN A 550 -5.89 -17.27 -4.83
C ASN A 550 -4.60 -17.34 -5.63
N VAL A 551 -3.90 -18.47 -5.59
CA VAL A 551 -2.61 -18.64 -6.26
C VAL A 551 -2.77 -18.76 -7.78
N LEU A 552 -3.67 -19.63 -8.26
CA LEU A 552 -3.76 -20.01 -9.67
C LEU A 552 -4.82 -19.26 -10.49
N SER A 553 -5.86 -18.69 -9.85
CA SER A 553 -6.99 -18.08 -10.55
C SER A 553 -7.23 -16.62 -10.21
N TYR A 554 -6.47 -16.05 -9.26
CA TYR A 554 -6.58 -14.64 -8.88
C TYR A 554 -5.26 -13.89 -9.02
N ARG A 555 -4.18 -14.40 -8.42
CA ARG A 555 -2.86 -13.76 -8.41
C ARG A 555 -2.07 -13.98 -9.69
N HIS A 556 -2.24 -15.14 -10.32
CA HIS A 556 -1.52 -15.54 -11.53
C HIS A 556 -1.89 -14.65 -12.71
N THR A 557 -0.95 -14.43 -13.62
CA THR A 557 -1.09 -13.62 -14.85
C THR A 557 -2.34 -13.95 -15.67
N ARG A 558 -2.80 -15.20 -15.64
CA ARG A 558 -4.02 -15.66 -16.35
C ARG A 558 -5.32 -14.98 -15.88
N ALA A 559 -5.30 -14.31 -14.75
CA ALA A 559 -6.45 -13.58 -14.21
C ALA A 559 -6.53 -12.13 -14.70
N HIS A 560 -5.57 -11.69 -15.47
CA HIS A 560 -5.39 -10.27 -15.81
C HIS A 560 -5.36 -10.03 -17.31
N ASN A 561 -5.75 -8.84 -17.76
CA ASN A 561 -5.76 -8.44 -19.17
C ASN A 561 -4.34 -8.12 -19.67
N THR A 562 -3.52 -9.15 -19.82
CA THR A 562 -2.13 -9.08 -20.27
C THR A 562 -1.78 -10.31 -21.14
N LEU A 563 -0.57 -10.85 -21.10
CA LEU A 563 -0.11 -11.95 -21.94
C LEU A 563 0.22 -13.23 -21.15
N LEU A 564 0.04 -14.39 -21.81
CA LEU A 564 0.83 -15.60 -21.49
C LEU A 564 1.72 -15.94 -22.69
N ILE A 565 2.86 -16.57 -22.45
CA ILE A 565 3.84 -16.98 -23.46
C ILE A 565 3.98 -18.49 -23.38
N ASP A 566 3.51 -19.22 -24.41
CA ASP A 566 3.37 -20.67 -24.37
C ASP A 566 2.56 -21.18 -23.14
N GLY A 567 1.58 -20.38 -22.67
CA GLY A 567 0.79 -20.66 -21.47
C GLY A 567 1.46 -20.24 -20.15
N ILE A 568 2.70 -19.73 -20.18
CA ILE A 568 3.45 -19.32 -18.99
C ILE A 568 3.17 -17.84 -18.68
N GLY A 569 2.92 -17.55 -17.41
CA GLY A 569 2.74 -16.21 -16.86
C GLY A 569 4.02 -15.61 -16.26
N GLN A 570 3.86 -14.47 -15.63
CA GLN A 570 4.89 -13.81 -14.85
C GLN A 570 5.06 -14.54 -13.50
N PRO A 571 6.29 -14.76 -13.02
CA PRO A 571 6.52 -15.47 -11.76
C PRO A 571 6.14 -14.61 -10.55
N PHE A 572 6.01 -15.23 -9.39
CA PHE A 572 5.90 -14.56 -8.10
C PHE A 572 7.28 -14.12 -7.62
N SER A 573 7.68 -12.96 -8.06
CA SER A 573 9.01 -12.40 -7.84
C SER A 573 8.98 -10.87 -7.79
N ILE A 574 9.77 -10.29 -6.91
CA ILE A 574 10.01 -8.84 -6.95
C ILE A 574 10.86 -8.43 -8.17
N ARG A 575 11.54 -9.38 -8.80
CA ARG A 575 12.33 -9.19 -10.03
C ARG A 575 11.47 -9.24 -11.28
N ALA A 576 10.23 -9.72 -11.18
CA ALA A 576 9.24 -9.75 -12.26
C ALA A 576 8.56 -8.36 -12.38
N TYR A 577 9.34 -7.32 -12.60
CA TYR A 577 8.87 -5.94 -12.62
C TYR A 577 8.62 -5.41 -14.04
N GLY A 578 7.91 -4.32 -14.11
CA GLY A 578 7.73 -3.50 -15.29
C GLY A 578 7.82 -2.03 -14.93
N ASP A 579 7.72 -1.17 -15.93
CA ASP A 579 7.77 0.27 -15.76
C ASP A 579 6.81 0.98 -16.73
N ILE A 580 6.21 2.06 -16.28
CA ILE A 580 5.61 3.04 -17.17
C ILE A 580 6.71 3.97 -17.64
N VAL A 581 7.01 3.94 -18.94
CA VAL A 581 8.15 4.66 -19.54
C VAL A 581 7.75 6.02 -20.05
N ARG A 582 6.46 6.16 -20.42
CA ARG A 582 5.91 7.41 -20.94
C ARG A 582 4.45 7.54 -20.60
N MET A 583 4.03 8.77 -20.34
CA MET A 583 2.63 9.11 -20.14
C MET A 583 2.34 10.50 -20.74
N LEU A 584 1.17 10.61 -21.34
CA LEU A 584 0.59 11.88 -21.79
C LEU A 584 -0.84 11.95 -21.26
N GLY A 585 -1.14 12.99 -20.49
CA GLY A 585 -2.50 13.32 -20.09
C GLY A 585 -2.98 14.56 -20.83
N GLY A 586 -4.06 14.44 -21.60
CA GLY A 586 -4.66 15.55 -22.30
C GLY A 586 -6.18 15.48 -22.31
N GLU A 587 -6.84 16.55 -22.69
CA GLU A 587 -8.29 16.67 -22.67
C GLU A 587 -9.00 15.66 -23.57
N HIS A 588 -8.38 15.36 -24.73
CA HIS A 588 -8.97 14.48 -25.75
C HIS A 588 -8.28 13.13 -25.88
N ILE A 589 -7.04 13.01 -25.40
CA ILE A 589 -6.22 11.80 -25.50
C ILE A 589 -5.40 11.65 -24.22
N SER A 590 -5.49 10.47 -23.62
CA SER A 590 -4.54 10.01 -22.61
C SER A 590 -3.74 8.85 -23.21
N TYR A 591 -2.43 8.83 -22.97
CA TYR A 591 -1.53 7.81 -23.51
C TYR A 591 -0.58 7.32 -22.44
N CYS A 592 -0.30 6.03 -22.46
CA CYS A 592 0.68 5.41 -21.58
C CYS A 592 1.47 4.33 -22.34
N LEU A 593 2.77 4.23 -22.05
CA LEU A 593 3.64 3.16 -22.51
C LEU A 593 4.19 2.40 -21.30
N GLY A 594 3.82 1.13 -21.18
CA GLY A 594 4.43 0.21 -20.23
C GLY A 594 5.45 -0.70 -20.89
N ASP A 595 6.56 -0.95 -20.20
CA ASP A 595 7.58 -1.94 -20.58
C ASP A 595 7.62 -3.04 -19.50
N ALA A 596 7.21 -4.25 -19.87
CA ALA A 596 7.20 -5.44 -19.04
C ALA A 596 8.18 -6.51 -19.54
N SER A 597 9.23 -6.11 -20.25
CA SER A 597 10.23 -7.03 -20.81
C SER A 597 10.93 -7.87 -19.72
N ASN A 598 11.05 -7.34 -18.50
CA ASN A 598 11.63 -8.05 -17.34
C ASN A 598 10.61 -8.87 -16.55
N ALA A 599 9.32 -8.75 -16.83
CA ALA A 599 8.28 -9.36 -16.02
C ALA A 599 8.22 -10.90 -16.12
N TYR A 600 8.77 -11.48 -17.18
CA TYR A 600 8.79 -12.94 -17.41
C TYR A 600 10.19 -13.52 -17.13
N CYS A 601 10.79 -13.14 -16.01
CA CYS A 601 12.19 -13.37 -15.68
C CYS A 601 12.53 -14.79 -15.20
N GLY A 602 11.57 -15.72 -15.18
CA GLY A 602 11.84 -17.12 -14.85
C GLY A 602 11.01 -17.66 -13.70
N LEU A 603 11.64 -18.35 -12.75
CA LEU A 603 10.97 -19.06 -11.68
C LEU A 603 10.56 -18.13 -10.53
N ASN A 604 9.58 -18.59 -9.73
CA ASN A 604 9.19 -17.92 -8.51
C ASN A 604 10.35 -17.90 -7.50
N ASP A 605 10.69 -16.74 -6.97
CA ASP A 605 11.75 -16.58 -5.97
C ASP A 605 11.27 -15.87 -4.71
N TYR A 606 9.99 -15.54 -4.61
CA TYR A 606 9.43 -14.90 -3.44
C TYR A 606 9.08 -15.93 -2.34
N PRO A 607 9.83 -15.96 -1.21
CA PRO A 607 9.80 -17.10 -0.27
C PRO A 607 8.41 -17.41 0.29
N MET A 608 7.61 -16.38 0.54
CA MET A 608 6.26 -16.54 1.07
C MET A 608 5.34 -17.28 0.08
N TRP A 609 5.45 -16.97 -1.22
CA TRP A 609 4.64 -17.60 -2.26
C TRP A 609 5.14 -19.00 -2.61
N ILE A 610 6.45 -19.25 -2.58
CA ILE A 610 7.02 -20.61 -2.70
C ILE A 610 6.45 -21.50 -1.59
N LYS A 611 6.52 -21.03 -0.34
CA LYS A 611 5.97 -21.77 0.80
C LYS A 611 4.45 -22.01 0.65
N ASN A 612 3.74 -21.03 0.14
CA ASN A 612 2.29 -21.12 -0.06
C ASN A 612 1.94 -22.13 -1.16
N LEU A 613 2.59 -22.07 -2.33
CA LEU A 613 2.44 -23.07 -3.39
C LEU A 613 2.64 -24.49 -2.86
N ALA A 614 3.76 -24.73 -2.17
CA ALA A 614 4.06 -26.03 -1.59
C ALA A 614 3.00 -26.49 -0.57
N SER A 615 2.51 -25.61 0.28
CA SER A 615 1.49 -25.92 1.31
C SER A 615 0.14 -26.31 0.68
N GLN A 616 -0.14 -25.84 -0.54
CA GLN A 616 -1.36 -26.15 -1.30
C GLN A 616 -1.18 -27.31 -2.28
N GLY A 617 0.00 -27.94 -2.31
CA GLY A 617 0.31 -29.01 -3.27
C GLY A 617 0.35 -28.54 -4.73
N VAL A 618 0.60 -27.25 -4.96
CA VAL A 618 0.71 -26.67 -6.31
C VAL A 618 2.17 -26.71 -6.76
N GLU A 619 2.43 -27.49 -7.79
CA GLU A 619 3.76 -27.56 -8.40
C GLU A 619 4.05 -26.32 -9.25
N GLU A 620 5.29 -25.83 -9.18
CA GLU A 620 5.80 -24.79 -10.07
C GLU A 620 6.14 -25.41 -11.45
N SER A 621 5.13 -25.79 -12.20
CA SER A 621 5.27 -26.47 -13.48
C SER A 621 4.69 -25.65 -14.63
N ARG A 622 5.05 -26.02 -15.87
CA ARG A 622 4.50 -25.38 -17.07
C ARG A 622 3.00 -25.58 -17.21
N GLU A 623 2.48 -26.69 -16.74
CA GLU A 623 1.05 -27.02 -16.71
C GLU A 623 0.29 -26.03 -15.82
N ASN A 624 0.90 -25.60 -14.73
CA ASN A 624 0.38 -24.58 -13.83
C ASN A 624 0.70 -23.15 -14.28
N GLY A 625 1.42 -22.97 -15.39
CA GLY A 625 1.72 -21.67 -15.99
C GLY A 625 2.98 -21.02 -15.45
N PHE A 626 3.88 -21.77 -14.83
CA PHE A 626 5.17 -21.30 -14.33
C PHE A 626 6.33 -21.80 -15.17
N GLY A 627 7.41 -21.04 -15.22
CA GLY A 627 8.65 -21.42 -15.90
C GLY A 627 9.29 -20.28 -16.67
N GLU A 628 10.44 -20.58 -17.25
CA GLU A 628 11.18 -19.63 -18.08
C GLU A 628 10.50 -19.39 -19.43
N THR A 629 10.60 -18.16 -19.92
CA THR A 629 10.17 -17.76 -21.26
C THR A 629 11.34 -17.18 -22.05
N PRO A 630 11.31 -17.31 -23.40
CA PRO A 630 12.33 -16.70 -24.24
C PRO A 630 12.04 -15.24 -24.60
N LEU A 631 11.20 -14.55 -23.84
CA LEU A 631 10.82 -13.15 -24.08
C LEU A 631 12.06 -12.24 -24.09
N THR A 632 12.07 -11.28 -25.02
CA THR A 632 13.09 -10.22 -25.09
C THR A 632 12.50 -8.83 -25.08
N LEU A 633 11.24 -8.69 -25.51
CA LEU A 633 10.53 -7.42 -25.52
C LEU A 633 9.03 -7.64 -25.26
N TYR A 634 8.47 -6.90 -24.33
CA TYR A 634 7.03 -6.71 -24.20
C TYR A 634 6.72 -5.27 -23.79
N ARG A 635 6.28 -4.49 -24.78
CA ARG A 635 5.80 -3.12 -24.60
C ARG A 635 4.34 -3.02 -24.94
N ARG A 636 3.58 -2.34 -24.12
CA ARG A 636 2.17 -2.03 -24.34
C ARG A 636 1.96 -0.54 -24.42
N HIS A 637 1.50 -0.08 -25.57
CA HIS A 637 0.99 1.29 -25.76
C HIS A 637 -0.51 1.25 -25.55
N ILE A 638 -1.02 2.10 -24.68
CA ILE A 638 -2.45 2.20 -24.42
C ILE A 638 -2.90 3.66 -24.56
N PHE A 639 -3.93 3.88 -25.34
CA PHE A 639 -4.51 5.18 -25.61
C PHE A 639 -5.96 5.18 -25.17
N LEU A 640 -6.37 6.17 -24.40
CA LEU A 640 -7.77 6.52 -24.19
C LEU A 640 -8.08 7.74 -25.05
N LEU A 641 -8.86 7.54 -26.11
CA LEU A 641 -9.40 8.60 -26.95
C LEU A 641 -10.77 8.97 -26.38
N HIS A 642 -10.82 10.13 -25.75
CA HIS A 642 -12.03 10.59 -25.07
C HIS A 642 -13.17 10.80 -26.06
N PRO A 643 -14.44 10.46 -25.70
CA PRO A 643 -14.85 10.00 -24.38
C PRO A 643 -14.92 8.47 -24.22
N ASP A 644 -14.76 7.65 -25.26
CA ASP A 644 -15.26 6.27 -25.23
C ASP A 644 -14.44 5.23 -26.00
N LYS A 645 -13.23 5.55 -26.45
CA LYS A 645 -12.42 4.62 -27.26
C LYS A 645 -11.07 4.34 -26.61
N VAL A 646 -10.71 3.05 -26.52
CA VAL A 646 -9.40 2.60 -26.08
C VAL A 646 -8.69 1.91 -27.24
N VAL A 647 -7.44 2.26 -27.48
CA VAL A 647 -6.57 1.58 -28.45
C VAL A 647 -5.40 1.00 -27.72
N ILE A 648 -5.16 -0.30 -27.90
CA ILE A 648 -4.01 -1.01 -27.34
C ILE A 648 -3.13 -1.49 -28.49
N TYR A 649 -1.83 -1.21 -28.39
CA TYR A 649 -0.84 -1.69 -29.33
C TYR A 649 0.29 -2.36 -28.57
N ASP A 650 0.47 -3.66 -28.80
CA ASP A 650 1.48 -4.49 -28.16
C ASP A 650 2.66 -4.76 -29.10
N GLU A 651 3.88 -4.55 -28.62
CA GLU A 651 5.11 -4.96 -29.24
C GLU A 651 5.74 -6.12 -28.47
N MET A 652 5.88 -7.26 -29.14
CA MET A 652 6.35 -8.50 -28.51
C MET A 652 7.44 -9.15 -29.35
N GLU A 653 8.57 -9.49 -28.70
CA GLU A 653 9.67 -10.25 -29.32
C GLU A 653 10.19 -11.35 -28.40
N ALA A 654 10.63 -12.44 -28.99
CA ALA A 654 11.21 -13.58 -28.28
C ALA A 654 12.42 -14.15 -29.06
N LYS A 655 13.36 -14.78 -28.36
CA LYS A 655 14.56 -15.42 -28.95
C LYS A 655 14.22 -16.56 -29.92
N LYS A 656 13.10 -17.24 -29.71
CA LYS A 656 12.57 -18.33 -30.55
C LYS A 656 11.07 -18.17 -30.75
N PRO A 657 10.46 -18.83 -31.75
CA PRO A 657 9.01 -18.79 -31.94
C PRO A 657 8.28 -19.29 -30.70
N VAL A 658 7.25 -18.54 -30.28
CA VAL A 658 6.37 -18.83 -29.14
C VAL A 658 4.93 -18.59 -29.54
N ARG A 659 4.00 -19.23 -28.85
CA ARG A 659 2.59 -18.91 -28.92
C ARG A 659 2.34 -17.70 -28.00
N TRP A 660 1.72 -16.65 -28.54
CA TRP A 660 1.31 -15.47 -27.80
C TRP A 660 -0.17 -15.61 -27.46
N ASP A 661 -0.50 -15.71 -26.17
CA ASP A 661 -1.86 -15.78 -25.67
C ASP A 661 -2.26 -14.43 -25.07
N TRP A 662 -3.03 -13.63 -25.79
CA TRP A 662 -3.53 -12.35 -25.34
C TRP A 662 -4.85 -12.56 -24.59
N LEU A 663 -4.94 -12.00 -23.37
CA LEU A 663 -6.03 -12.26 -22.44
C LEU A 663 -6.97 -11.05 -22.32
N LEU A 664 -8.26 -11.35 -22.28
CA LEU A 664 -9.30 -10.35 -21.99
C LEU A 664 -10.39 -10.99 -21.12
N HIS A 665 -10.75 -10.32 -20.05
CA HIS A 665 -11.74 -10.85 -19.10
C HIS A 665 -12.91 -9.88 -18.94
N SER A 666 -14.10 -10.43 -18.79
CA SER A 666 -15.34 -9.66 -18.62
C SER A 666 -16.28 -10.35 -17.62
N PRO A 667 -17.08 -9.61 -16.85
CA PRO A 667 -18.15 -10.21 -16.04
C PRO A 667 -19.27 -10.84 -16.90
N VAL A 668 -19.36 -10.46 -18.18
CA VAL A 668 -20.38 -10.95 -19.11
C VAL A 668 -19.78 -11.66 -20.31
N LYS A 669 -20.54 -12.58 -20.89
CA LYS A 669 -20.12 -13.40 -22.05
C LYS A 669 -19.80 -12.55 -23.27
N PHE A 670 -18.74 -12.94 -24.00
CA PHE A 670 -18.42 -12.37 -25.31
C PHE A 670 -19.26 -13.01 -26.41
N SER A 671 -19.85 -12.19 -27.26
CA SER A 671 -20.29 -12.59 -28.59
C SER A 671 -19.12 -12.40 -29.54
N ILE A 672 -18.66 -13.48 -30.16
CA ILE A 672 -17.43 -13.52 -30.97
C ILE A 672 -17.81 -13.68 -32.45
N ASP A 673 -17.35 -12.79 -33.30
CA ASP A 673 -17.28 -12.96 -34.75
C ASP A 673 -15.84 -13.38 -35.13
N GLU A 674 -15.65 -14.66 -35.39
CA GLU A 674 -14.33 -15.23 -35.67
C GLU A 674 -13.76 -14.73 -37.01
N GLN A 675 -14.60 -14.37 -38.00
CA GLN A 675 -14.13 -13.92 -39.32
C GLN A 675 -13.50 -12.53 -39.22
N THR A 676 -14.05 -11.68 -38.40
CA THR A 676 -13.59 -10.30 -38.23
C THR A 676 -12.79 -10.10 -36.95
N CYS A 677 -12.69 -11.11 -36.06
CA CYS A 677 -12.12 -11.01 -34.73
C CYS A 677 -12.77 -9.88 -33.89
N LYS A 678 -14.08 -9.71 -34.05
CA LYS A 678 -14.88 -8.73 -33.34
C LYS A 678 -15.53 -9.38 -32.12
N LEU A 679 -15.40 -8.69 -30.99
CA LEU A 679 -15.91 -9.11 -29.69
C LEU A 679 -16.95 -8.13 -29.21
N VAL A 680 -18.09 -8.60 -28.73
CA VAL A 680 -19.16 -7.74 -28.18
C VAL A 680 -19.56 -8.27 -26.81
N THR A 681 -19.58 -7.39 -25.82
CA THR A 681 -20.15 -7.66 -24.49
C THR A 681 -21.32 -6.71 -24.22
N ARG A 682 -22.40 -7.22 -23.61
CA ARG A 682 -23.57 -6.43 -23.22
C ARG A 682 -23.84 -6.59 -21.74
N ASN A 683 -23.80 -5.49 -21.02
CA ASN A 683 -24.22 -5.45 -19.62
C ASN A 683 -25.67 -4.95 -19.56
N GLU A 684 -26.60 -5.89 -19.39
CA GLU A 684 -28.03 -5.57 -19.39
C GLU A 684 -28.44 -4.81 -18.11
N GLU A 685 -27.78 -5.08 -16.98
CA GLU A 685 -28.05 -4.39 -15.72
C GLU A 685 -27.68 -2.90 -15.79
N LYS A 686 -26.50 -2.60 -16.29
CA LYS A 686 -25.97 -1.23 -16.41
C LYS A 686 -26.25 -0.59 -17.76
N GLN A 687 -26.93 -1.29 -18.66
CA GLN A 687 -27.40 -0.82 -19.96
C GLN A 687 -26.29 -0.20 -20.83
N PHE A 688 -25.20 -0.95 -21.06
CA PHE A 688 -24.18 -0.58 -22.01
C PHE A 688 -23.69 -1.76 -22.84
N THR A 689 -23.13 -1.45 -24.01
CA THR A 689 -22.47 -2.42 -24.90
C THR A 689 -21.04 -1.98 -25.16
N SER A 690 -20.10 -2.91 -24.98
CA SER A 690 -18.72 -2.70 -25.42
C SER A 690 -18.41 -3.51 -26.66
N VAL A 691 -17.63 -2.92 -27.57
CA VAL A 691 -17.15 -3.57 -28.78
C VAL A 691 -15.64 -3.50 -28.81
N ALA A 692 -14.98 -4.65 -28.91
CA ALA A 692 -13.54 -4.74 -29.13
C ALA A 692 -13.25 -5.40 -30.48
N GLN A 693 -12.20 -4.96 -31.15
CA GLN A 693 -11.74 -5.48 -32.44
C GLN A 693 -10.26 -5.81 -32.34
N LEU A 694 -9.91 -7.05 -32.59
CA LEU A 694 -8.50 -7.46 -32.63
C LEU A 694 -7.94 -7.33 -34.05
N PHE A 695 -6.71 -6.85 -34.13
CA PHE A 695 -5.95 -6.74 -35.37
C PHE A 695 -4.57 -7.39 -35.16
N SER A 696 -4.19 -8.32 -36.01
CA SER A 696 -2.87 -8.94 -36.01
C SER A 696 -2.43 -9.28 -37.43
N ARG A 697 -1.13 -9.40 -37.63
CA ARG A 697 -0.56 -9.94 -38.88
C ARG A 697 -0.52 -11.48 -38.89
N GLN A 698 -0.66 -12.08 -37.71
CA GLN A 698 -0.68 -13.53 -37.52
C GLN A 698 -2.13 -14.02 -37.38
N ASP A 699 -2.36 -15.26 -37.79
CA ASP A 699 -3.64 -15.90 -37.57
C ASP A 699 -3.89 -16.05 -36.07
N CYS A 700 -5.13 -15.82 -35.66
CA CYS A 700 -5.55 -15.83 -34.29
C CYS A 700 -6.72 -16.79 -34.09
N LYS A 701 -6.61 -17.66 -33.10
CA LYS A 701 -7.72 -18.48 -32.60
C LYS A 701 -8.26 -17.87 -31.30
N ILE A 702 -9.54 -17.54 -31.28
CA ILE A 702 -10.20 -16.97 -30.11
C ILE A 702 -11.01 -18.07 -29.41
N THR A 703 -10.80 -18.21 -28.11
CA THR A 703 -11.55 -19.10 -27.22
C THR A 703 -12.04 -18.35 -25.98
N GLN A 704 -13.14 -18.83 -25.39
CA GLN A 704 -13.60 -18.29 -24.11
C GLN A 704 -14.13 -19.39 -23.19
N THR A 705 -14.04 -19.17 -21.89
CA THR A 705 -14.59 -20.02 -20.85
C THR A 705 -15.06 -19.16 -19.67
N ASP A 706 -16.05 -19.67 -18.93
CA ASP A 706 -16.49 -19.10 -17.65
C ASP A 706 -15.92 -19.87 -16.44
N ARG A 707 -14.99 -20.78 -16.69
CA ARG A 707 -14.39 -21.62 -15.63
C ARG A 707 -13.02 -21.11 -15.25
N PHE A 708 -12.83 -20.93 -13.95
CA PHE A 708 -11.52 -20.74 -13.37
C PHE A 708 -10.71 -22.05 -13.43
N VAL A 709 -9.38 -21.95 -13.53
CA VAL A 709 -8.47 -23.13 -13.46
C VAL A 709 -8.65 -23.84 -12.12
N VAL A 710 -8.72 -23.06 -11.03
CA VAL A 710 -9.16 -23.52 -9.72
C VAL A 710 -10.40 -22.71 -9.35
N PRO A 711 -11.56 -23.34 -9.14
CA PRO A 711 -12.77 -22.62 -8.78
C PRO A 711 -12.64 -22.03 -7.36
N PRO A 712 -13.37 -20.92 -7.06
CA PRO A 712 -13.41 -20.36 -5.73
C PRO A 712 -14.13 -21.31 -4.76
N ASN A 713 -13.56 -21.46 -3.55
CA ASN A 713 -14.22 -22.22 -2.48
C ASN A 713 -15.26 -21.32 -1.78
N GLN A 714 -16.55 -21.60 -1.98
CA GLN A 714 -17.64 -20.83 -1.38
C GLN A 714 -17.66 -20.87 0.15
N GLU A 715 -17.06 -21.90 0.77
CA GLU A 715 -16.95 -22.00 2.24
C GLU A 715 -16.03 -20.93 2.84
N ASN A 716 -15.14 -20.35 2.03
CA ASN A 716 -14.27 -19.26 2.45
C ASN A 716 -14.91 -17.87 2.37
N ALA A 717 -16.19 -17.77 2.05
CA ALA A 717 -16.92 -16.49 2.04
C ALA A 717 -17.08 -15.95 3.47
N VAL A 718 -16.32 -14.90 3.81
CA VAL A 718 -16.22 -14.34 5.17
C VAL A 718 -17.42 -13.47 5.52
N ARG A 719 -18.09 -12.89 4.51
CA ARG A 719 -19.11 -11.85 4.67
C ARG A 719 -20.40 -12.16 3.91
N GLY A 720 -20.64 -13.43 3.56
CA GLY A 720 -21.77 -13.84 2.75
C GLY A 720 -21.62 -13.44 1.26
N GLU A 721 -20.38 -13.21 0.81
CA GLU A 721 -20.09 -12.98 -0.60
C GLU A 721 -20.48 -14.20 -1.44
N VAL A 722 -20.99 -13.96 -2.65
CA VAL A 722 -21.22 -14.99 -3.64
C VAL A 722 -20.16 -14.88 -4.72
N PHE A 723 -19.30 -15.89 -4.83
CA PHE A 723 -18.24 -15.92 -5.84
C PHE A 723 -18.81 -16.40 -7.17
N THR A 724 -19.05 -15.46 -8.07
CA THR A 724 -19.60 -15.74 -9.41
C THR A 724 -18.49 -16.05 -10.40
N ASN A 725 -18.82 -16.78 -11.48
CA ASN A 725 -17.90 -16.97 -12.60
C ASN A 725 -17.70 -15.66 -13.38
N SER A 726 -16.51 -15.51 -13.95
CA SER A 726 -16.16 -14.48 -14.92
C SER A 726 -15.85 -15.13 -16.28
N TRP A 727 -15.96 -14.37 -17.35
CA TRP A 727 -15.61 -14.84 -18.69
C TRP A 727 -14.17 -14.53 -19.01
N HIS A 728 -13.42 -15.57 -19.37
CA HIS A 728 -12.00 -15.53 -19.72
C HIS A 728 -11.89 -15.79 -21.22
N LEU A 729 -11.44 -14.79 -21.96
CA LEU A 729 -11.18 -14.91 -23.38
C LEU A 729 -9.67 -14.97 -23.60
N THR A 730 -9.25 -15.90 -24.46
CA THR A 730 -7.86 -16.03 -24.91
C THR A 730 -7.82 -15.93 -26.43
N ALA A 731 -7.03 -14.98 -26.94
CA ALA A 731 -6.68 -14.86 -28.33
C ALA A 731 -5.27 -15.44 -28.53
N SER A 732 -5.19 -16.67 -29.05
CA SER A 732 -3.93 -17.38 -29.28
C SER A 732 -3.44 -17.15 -30.71
N PHE A 733 -2.26 -16.58 -30.85
CA PHE A 733 -1.64 -16.28 -32.14
C PHE A 733 -0.70 -17.42 -32.56
N THR A 734 -0.60 -17.66 -33.87
CA THR A 734 0.32 -18.65 -34.44
C THR A 734 1.75 -18.37 -33.93
N PRO A 735 2.52 -19.45 -33.61
CA PRO A 735 3.86 -19.26 -33.09
C PRO A 735 4.76 -18.40 -33.96
N GLY A 736 5.36 -17.38 -33.37
CA GLY A 736 6.23 -16.42 -34.02
C GLY A 736 7.22 -15.77 -33.04
N LYS A 737 8.36 -15.30 -33.60
CA LYS A 737 9.37 -14.55 -32.79
C LYS A 737 8.93 -13.12 -32.49
N ARG A 738 8.05 -12.58 -33.29
CA ARG A 738 7.53 -11.20 -33.16
C ARG A 738 6.03 -11.19 -33.39
N ASN A 739 5.33 -10.40 -32.64
CA ASN A 739 3.93 -10.07 -32.90
C ASN A 739 3.70 -8.57 -32.58
N ARG A 740 2.74 -7.97 -33.32
CA ARG A 740 2.35 -6.56 -33.14
C ARG A 740 0.86 -6.39 -33.36
#